data_4b1cfaeea17119af3c6df78bde60869e
#
_entry.id   4b1cfaeea17119af3c6df78bde60869e
#
_cell.length_a   1.000
_cell.length_b   1.000
_cell.length_c   1.000
_cell.angle_alpha   90.00
_cell.angle_beta   90.00
_cell.angle_gamma   90.00
#
_symmetry.space_group_name_H-M   'P 1'
#
loop_
_entity.id
_entity.type
_entity.pdbx_description
1 polymer ?
#
loop_
_entity_poly.entity_id
_entity_poly.type
_entity_poly.pdbx_seq_one_letter_code
_entity_poly.pdbx_strand_id
1 'polypeptide(L)'
;MAENNDGEGGEERVKLKVGEIPPNAQEDIGSGIVRIDSNVMEELGIREGDAVRIEGDRETVARAARSYPADVGLGIIRMDGYLRKNAGTSLRETVEVEKAELKEAEKVVLAPAEEGVTIQVSSPGIFKRTLVNRAVTDGDILVPSSGRERRRSFFEDVFDIDDFFDFTIGETKLMVVSTRPSGPVKVTEDTELEVKPQAVETAQEMGPRVPEVTYEDIGGLEEEIQKVREMIELPLKHPEVFQQLGIDAPSGLLLQGPPGTGKTLLAKAVANEADAWFTSINGPEIMSKYYGESEKQLRDVFEEARENAPGIIFIDELDAIAPKRGESRGEVEQRVVSQLLSLMDGLQSREDVIVIAATNRPEDIDEALRRPGRLDRELEIGVPDRNGRKEILQIHTRNMPLEDEVDLDELADRTHGYVGADIEALAKEAAMSTLRRVLPEIDLEEQELDEDILDKLVVADEDFRGAMRAVEPSAMREVMVEVPQVSWEDVGGLGEAKERLKEMVEWPLSRPESFDEMGVDVPKGILLYGLPGTGKTLIAKAVANESDANFISIKGPQIFSKWVGESEKSVRQIFSKARQVAPTVVFIDEIDAIASRRGQHDGSGVGDRVLNQILSELDGIEEMEGVVVIGATNRPDILDPAILRPGRLDRHLHVPHPERETRKEIFEVHTRDMPVADDVDIERLVDETEDFVGADIANVCREAGMNAIREDAEEVTMEHFEDALEEASPTATEDDIEEFQDRVEKMEEQDQEASADYFG
;
A
#
# COMPACT_ATOMS: atom_id res chain seq x y z
N MET A 1 27.74 55.51 29.88
CA MET A 1 28.60 55.87 28.74
C MET A 1 28.29 54.91 27.65
N ALA A 2 27.63 55.44 26.65
CA ALA A 2 27.26 54.71 25.46
C ALA A 2 28.46 54.73 24.52
N GLU A 3 28.91 53.59 24.07
CA GLU A 3 29.71 53.50 22.83
C GLU A 3 28.81 53.06 21.71
N ASN A 4 28.54 54.03 20.84
CA ASN A 4 28.05 53.78 19.49
C ASN A 4 29.08 52.92 18.74
N ASN A 5 28.66 51.82 18.17
CA ASN A 5 29.36 51.18 17.08
C ASN A 5 28.45 51.25 15.86
N ASP A 6 28.60 52.38 15.12
CA ASP A 6 28.12 52.52 13.75
C ASP A 6 29.08 51.74 12.82
N GLY A 7 28.60 50.77 12.11
CA GLY A 7 29.39 50.11 11.07
C GLY A 7 28.73 48.88 10.46
N GLU A 8 28.32 49.08 9.23
CA GLU A 8 27.96 48.07 8.22
C GLU A 8 26.60 47.40 8.36
N GLY A 9 25.77 47.58 7.33
CA GLY A 9 24.46 46.96 7.17
C GLY A 9 24.60 45.45 7.13
N GLY A 10 24.42 44.81 8.29
CA GLY A 10 24.27 43.38 8.38
C GLY A 10 22.91 43.03 7.83
N GLU A 11 22.87 42.22 6.77
CA GLU A 11 21.67 41.57 6.32
C GLU A 11 21.07 40.82 7.51
N GLU A 12 19.78 41.06 7.78
CA GLU A 12 19.08 40.35 8.89
C GLU A 12 19.02 38.88 8.55
N ARG A 13 19.68 38.03 9.36
CA ARG A 13 19.67 36.55 9.23
C ARG A 13 18.79 35.96 10.31
N VAL A 14 17.96 35.02 9.94
CA VAL A 14 17.06 34.31 10.86
C VAL A 14 17.36 32.81 10.82
N LYS A 15 17.44 32.18 11.98
CA LYS A 15 17.63 30.75 12.12
C LYS A 15 16.27 30.06 12.14
N LEU A 16 16.05 29.16 11.22
CA LEU A 16 14.82 28.40 11.10
C LEU A 16 15.09 26.89 11.11
N LYS A 17 14.18 26.14 11.70
CA LYS A 17 14.26 24.69 11.74
C LYS A 17 13.67 24.09 10.45
N VAL A 18 14.37 23.16 9.83
CA VAL A 18 13.93 22.51 8.57
C VAL A 18 12.77 21.56 8.84
N GLY A 19 11.68 21.72 8.09
CA GLY A 19 10.51 20.84 8.06
C GLY A 19 10.29 20.24 6.66
N GLU A 20 9.68 19.08 6.60
CA GLU A 20 9.29 18.42 5.36
C GLU A 20 8.04 19.07 4.74
N ILE A 21 7.86 18.89 3.43
CA ILE A 21 6.62 19.26 2.73
C ILE A 21 5.54 18.23 3.11
N PRO A 22 4.35 18.65 3.57
CA PRO A 22 3.30 17.71 3.95
C PRO A 22 2.77 16.97 2.71
N PRO A 23 2.29 15.70 2.88
CA PRO A 23 1.86 14.83 1.78
C PRO A 23 0.79 15.44 0.85
N ASN A 24 -0.06 16.31 1.38
CA ASN A 24 -1.11 17.00 0.64
C ASN A 24 -0.63 18.21 -0.18
N ALA A 25 0.68 18.50 -0.19
CA ALA A 25 1.27 19.65 -0.89
C ALA A 25 2.32 19.22 -1.93
N GLN A 26 2.09 18.12 -2.61
CA GLN A 26 2.98 17.55 -3.65
C GLN A 26 3.35 18.54 -4.76
N GLU A 27 2.56 19.57 -4.99
CA GLU A 27 2.82 20.64 -5.97
C GLU A 27 4.03 21.52 -5.62
N ASP A 28 4.46 21.57 -4.36
CA ASP A 28 5.63 22.33 -3.93
C ASP A 28 6.95 21.58 -4.21
N ILE A 29 6.89 20.26 -4.37
CA ILE A 29 8.09 19.41 -4.59
C ILE A 29 8.68 19.70 -5.97
N GLY A 30 10.00 19.90 -6.02
CA GLY A 30 10.72 20.25 -7.25
C GLY A 30 10.44 21.66 -7.77
N SER A 31 9.59 22.45 -7.14
CA SER A 31 9.21 23.81 -7.60
C SER A 31 10.25 24.89 -7.27
N GLY A 32 11.21 24.62 -6.37
CA GLY A 32 12.20 25.57 -5.84
C GLY A 32 11.57 26.61 -4.92
N ILE A 33 10.51 26.23 -4.19
CA ILE A 33 9.79 27.08 -3.25
C ILE A 33 10.09 26.61 -1.82
N VAL A 34 10.24 27.58 -0.91
CA VAL A 34 10.28 27.34 0.53
C VAL A 34 9.16 28.08 1.21
N ARG A 35 8.56 27.47 2.23
CA ARG A 35 7.46 28.08 2.98
C ARG A 35 7.95 28.58 4.33
N ILE A 36 7.74 29.87 4.57
CA ILE A 36 8.25 30.61 5.73
C ILE A 36 7.10 31.37 6.39
N ASP A 37 7.11 31.44 7.72
CA ASP A 37 6.12 32.23 8.49
C ASP A 37 6.11 33.70 8.06
N SER A 38 4.92 34.25 7.93
CA SER A 38 4.72 35.66 7.58
C SER A 38 5.43 36.64 8.51
N ASN A 39 5.56 36.34 9.80
CA ASN A 39 6.27 37.16 10.76
C ASN A 39 7.79 37.16 10.47
N VAL A 40 8.35 36.01 10.13
CA VAL A 40 9.76 35.87 9.73
C VAL A 40 10.00 36.56 8.37
N MET A 41 9.04 36.45 7.45
CA MET A 41 9.13 37.17 6.17
C MET A 41 9.15 38.71 6.38
N GLU A 42 8.36 39.20 7.33
CA GLU A 42 8.37 40.64 7.69
C GLU A 42 9.71 41.05 8.36
N GLU A 43 10.27 40.20 9.24
CA GLU A 43 11.58 40.40 9.87
C GLU A 43 12.70 40.45 8.83
N LEU A 44 12.69 39.55 7.83
CA LEU A 44 13.65 39.51 6.73
C LEU A 44 13.39 40.59 5.65
N GLY A 45 12.31 41.33 5.73
CA GLY A 45 11.91 42.32 4.73
C GLY A 45 11.61 41.72 3.34
N ILE A 46 11.07 40.49 3.29
CA ILE A 46 10.74 39.76 2.07
C ILE A 46 9.22 39.62 1.89
N ARG A 47 8.80 39.46 0.63
CA ARG A 47 7.41 39.20 0.24
C ARG A 47 7.32 37.85 -0.43
N GLU A 48 6.10 37.35 -0.55
CA GLU A 48 5.82 36.16 -1.33
C GLU A 48 6.31 36.29 -2.78
N GLY A 49 7.11 35.33 -3.21
CA GLY A 49 7.78 35.33 -4.51
C GLY A 49 9.20 35.92 -4.52
N ASP A 50 9.63 36.61 -3.45
CA ASP A 50 11.01 37.08 -3.31
C ASP A 50 11.96 35.89 -3.13
N ALA A 51 13.23 36.09 -3.51
CA ALA A 51 14.27 35.10 -3.32
C ALA A 51 14.87 35.15 -1.91
N VAL A 52 15.15 33.97 -1.37
CA VAL A 52 15.87 33.79 -0.11
C VAL A 52 17.09 32.93 -0.34
N ARG A 53 18.16 33.27 0.36
CA ARG A 53 19.38 32.46 0.49
C ARG A 53 19.24 31.59 1.73
N ILE A 54 19.57 30.32 1.58
CA ILE A 54 19.53 29.32 2.63
C ILE A 54 20.94 28.79 2.81
N GLU A 55 21.48 28.94 4.00
CA GLU A 55 22.83 28.49 4.37
C GLU A 55 22.73 27.38 5.40
N GLY A 56 23.01 26.15 4.96
CA GLY A 56 23.29 24.98 5.77
C GLY A 56 24.77 24.64 5.67
N ASP A 57 25.16 23.40 5.40
CA ASP A 57 26.53 23.03 5.06
C ASP A 57 26.93 23.53 3.66
N ARG A 58 25.95 23.81 2.83
CA ARG A 58 26.07 24.46 1.52
C ARG A 58 25.09 25.62 1.40
N GLU A 59 25.30 26.41 0.38
CA GLU A 59 24.44 27.55 0.09
C GLU A 59 23.58 27.27 -1.14
N THR A 60 22.29 27.51 -1.02
CA THR A 60 21.34 27.49 -2.16
C THR A 60 20.35 28.63 -2.09
N VAL A 61 19.56 28.81 -3.14
CA VAL A 61 18.55 29.86 -3.23
C VAL A 61 17.18 29.30 -3.62
N ALA A 62 16.13 29.87 -3.01
CA ALA A 62 14.76 29.44 -3.27
C ALA A 62 13.81 30.64 -3.30
N ARG A 63 12.58 30.46 -3.76
CA ARG A 63 11.51 31.45 -3.66
C ARG A 63 10.73 31.28 -2.36
N ALA A 64 10.49 32.38 -1.65
CA ALA A 64 9.68 32.36 -0.44
C ALA A 64 8.18 32.32 -0.76
N ALA A 65 7.46 31.44 -0.09
CA ALA A 65 6.01 31.38 -0.03
C ALA A 65 5.55 31.38 1.45
N ARG A 66 4.29 31.66 1.70
CA ARG A 66 3.73 31.68 3.06
C ARG A 66 3.65 30.27 3.62
N SER A 67 3.94 30.15 4.93
CA SER A 67 3.79 28.91 5.66
C SER A 67 2.35 28.40 5.66
N TYR A 68 2.19 27.10 5.88
CA TYR A 68 0.87 26.53 6.15
C TYR A 68 0.31 27.06 7.48
N PRO A 69 -1.02 27.11 7.65
CA PRO A 69 -1.64 27.62 8.87
C PRO A 69 -1.16 26.94 10.16
N ALA A 70 -0.82 25.66 10.08
CA ALA A 70 -0.32 24.87 11.22
C ALA A 70 1.10 25.24 11.66
N ASP A 71 1.90 25.90 10.80
CA ASP A 71 3.32 26.22 11.08
C ASP A 71 3.54 27.63 11.61
N VAL A 72 2.48 28.43 11.68
CA VAL A 72 2.59 29.83 12.11
C VAL A 72 3.11 29.93 13.55
N GLY A 73 4.22 30.65 13.74
CA GLY A 73 4.85 30.86 15.04
C GLY A 73 5.79 29.75 15.50
N LEU A 74 5.99 28.68 14.72
CA LEU A 74 6.85 27.55 15.10
C LEU A 74 8.33 27.73 14.71
N GLY A 75 8.69 28.79 13.95
CA GLY A 75 10.08 29.01 13.49
C GLY A 75 10.59 27.92 12.56
N ILE A 76 9.69 27.39 11.69
CA ILE A 76 9.97 26.32 10.75
C ILE A 76 10.06 26.90 9.32
N ILE A 77 11.01 26.39 8.54
CA ILE A 77 11.08 26.54 7.09
C ILE A 77 10.79 25.19 6.45
N ARG A 78 9.77 25.09 5.60
CA ARG A 78 9.49 23.86 4.85
C ARG A 78 10.14 23.91 3.49
N MET A 79 10.85 22.85 3.15
CA MET A 79 11.53 22.68 1.86
C MET A 79 11.54 21.22 1.46
N ASP A 80 11.53 20.98 0.15
CA ASP A 80 11.60 19.64 -0.42
C ASP A 80 12.98 18.98 -0.27
N GLY A 81 13.08 17.67 -0.55
CA GLY A 81 14.30 16.90 -0.48
C GLY A 81 15.42 17.44 -1.37
N TYR A 82 15.09 18.01 -2.52
CA TYR A 82 16.07 18.60 -3.47
C TYR A 82 16.70 19.87 -2.89
N LEU A 83 15.88 20.76 -2.33
CA LEU A 83 16.39 21.99 -1.69
C LEU A 83 17.19 21.66 -0.42
N ARG A 84 16.78 20.63 0.36
CA ARG A 84 17.57 20.18 1.51
C ARG A 84 18.95 19.69 1.07
N LYS A 85 19.01 18.87 0.01
CA LYS A 85 20.27 18.38 -0.56
C LYS A 85 21.15 19.51 -1.11
N ASN A 86 20.54 20.49 -1.78
CA ASN A 86 21.26 21.67 -2.28
C ASN A 86 21.82 22.52 -1.15
N ALA A 87 21.06 22.69 -0.05
CA ALA A 87 21.50 23.40 1.15
C ALA A 87 22.47 22.58 2.03
N GLY A 88 22.63 21.28 1.78
CA GLY A 88 23.40 20.39 2.64
C GLY A 88 22.80 20.31 4.04
N THR A 89 21.49 20.11 4.17
CA THR A 89 20.78 20.06 5.46
C THR A 89 19.77 18.92 5.48
N SER A 90 19.42 18.49 6.66
CA SER A 90 18.46 17.42 6.90
C SER A 90 17.25 17.91 7.69
N LEU A 91 16.22 17.09 7.77
CA LEU A 91 15.02 17.41 8.54
C LEU A 91 15.34 17.67 10.02
N ARG A 92 14.67 18.69 10.59
CA ARG A 92 14.83 19.15 11.97
C ARG A 92 16.17 19.85 12.29
N GLU A 93 17.08 19.94 11.35
CA GLU A 93 18.27 20.79 11.47
C GLU A 93 17.92 22.27 11.36
N THR A 94 18.87 23.12 11.69
CA THR A 94 18.67 24.58 11.69
C THR A 94 19.50 25.19 10.57
N VAL A 95 18.85 25.95 9.70
CA VAL A 95 19.49 26.72 8.62
C VAL A 95 19.41 28.22 8.88
N GLU A 96 20.36 28.97 8.34
CA GLU A 96 20.31 30.42 8.34
C GLU A 96 19.65 30.90 7.05
N VAL A 97 18.67 31.78 7.18
CA VAL A 97 17.90 32.31 6.03
C VAL A 97 18.07 33.83 5.99
N GLU A 98 18.38 34.34 4.81
CA GLU A 98 18.51 35.78 4.56
C GLU A 98 17.87 36.14 3.21
N LYS A 99 17.60 37.43 3.01
CA LYS A 99 17.10 37.93 1.73
C LYS A 99 18.17 37.80 0.66
N ALA A 100 17.82 37.22 -0.51
CA ALA A 100 18.71 37.10 -1.68
C ALA A 100 18.45 38.18 -2.72
N GLU A 101 19.50 38.90 -3.15
CA GLU A 101 19.44 39.73 -4.35
C GLU A 101 19.97 38.93 -5.54
N LEU A 102 19.05 38.54 -6.44
CA LEU A 102 19.39 37.76 -7.62
C LEU A 102 19.72 38.67 -8.83
N LYS A 103 20.74 38.31 -9.58
CA LYS A 103 20.99 38.85 -10.91
C LYS A 103 20.28 37.99 -11.94
N GLU A 104 19.88 38.61 -13.06
CA GLU A 104 19.37 37.85 -14.20
C GLU A 104 20.48 37.01 -14.82
N ALA A 105 20.17 35.73 -15.11
CA ALA A 105 21.11 34.83 -15.73
C ALA A 105 21.26 35.13 -17.22
N GLU A 106 22.49 35.37 -17.67
CA GLU A 106 22.81 35.45 -19.09
C GLU A 106 22.88 34.04 -19.72
N LYS A 107 23.50 33.10 -18.97
CA LYS A 107 23.65 31.71 -19.40
C LYS A 107 23.64 30.76 -18.21
N VAL A 108 22.97 29.61 -18.36
CA VAL A 108 22.99 28.49 -17.41
C VAL A 108 23.34 27.20 -18.16
N VAL A 109 24.33 26.46 -17.65
CA VAL A 109 24.74 25.18 -18.20
C VAL A 109 24.23 24.08 -17.29
N LEU A 110 23.46 23.17 -17.86
CA LEU A 110 22.86 22.01 -17.17
C LEU A 110 23.53 20.72 -17.65
N ALA A 111 23.56 19.69 -16.82
CA ALA A 111 23.96 18.34 -17.17
C ALA A 111 23.08 17.33 -16.41
N PRO A 112 22.94 16.07 -16.87
CA PRO A 112 22.34 15.02 -16.07
C PRO A 112 23.01 14.94 -14.70
N ALA A 113 22.23 14.79 -13.63
CA ALA A 113 22.78 14.60 -12.29
C ALA A 113 23.28 13.16 -12.06
N GLU A 114 22.79 12.19 -12.85
CA GLU A 114 23.10 10.77 -12.73
C GLU A 114 24.13 10.30 -13.77
N GLU A 115 25.08 9.44 -13.34
CA GLU A 115 26.02 8.79 -14.25
C GLU A 115 25.32 7.75 -15.13
N GLY A 116 25.71 7.70 -16.40
CA GLY A 116 25.16 6.75 -17.37
C GLY A 116 23.88 7.21 -18.04
N VAL A 117 23.26 8.28 -17.56
CA VAL A 117 22.14 8.92 -18.23
C VAL A 117 22.66 9.81 -19.35
N THR A 118 22.21 9.59 -20.57
CA THR A 118 22.51 10.43 -21.72
C THR A 118 21.26 11.13 -22.18
N ILE A 119 21.23 12.45 -22.09
CA ILE A 119 20.10 13.25 -22.55
C ILE A 119 20.40 13.74 -23.97
N GLN A 120 19.61 13.29 -24.94
CA GLN A 120 19.61 13.85 -26.29
C GLN A 120 18.50 14.88 -26.36
N VAL A 121 18.82 16.15 -26.22
CA VAL A 121 17.85 17.25 -26.28
C VAL A 121 17.77 17.76 -27.71
N SER A 122 16.68 17.53 -28.38
CA SER A 122 16.42 18.06 -29.71
C SER A 122 16.18 19.60 -29.66
N SER A 123 15.67 20.11 -28.54
CA SER A 123 15.51 21.55 -28.30
C SER A 123 15.71 21.92 -26.81
N PRO A 124 16.74 22.76 -26.47
CA PRO A 124 16.93 23.27 -25.11
C PRO A 124 15.79 24.15 -24.60
N GLY A 125 14.88 24.55 -25.47
CA GLY A 125 13.71 25.41 -25.14
C GLY A 125 12.77 24.80 -24.11
N ILE A 126 12.65 23.47 -24.07
CA ILE A 126 11.79 22.73 -23.16
C ILE A 126 12.15 23.01 -21.70
N PHE A 127 13.41 22.77 -21.34
CA PHE A 127 13.89 23.02 -19.99
C PHE A 127 13.85 24.50 -19.60
N LYS A 128 13.98 25.38 -20.59
CA LYS A 128 13.91 26.82 -20.36
C LYS A 128 12.54 27.26 -19.84
N ARG A 129 11.45 26.77 -20.45
CA ARG A 129 10.08 27.12 -20.02
C ARG A 129 9.78 26.67 -18.59
N THR A 130 10.27 25.51 -18.17
CA THR A 130 10.07 25.00 -16.78
C THR A 130 10.93 25.74 -15.75
N LEU A 131 12.06 26.28 -16.15
CA LEU A 131 13.02 26.96 -15.28
C LEU A 131 12.84 28.49 -15.24
N VAL A 132 12.05 29.09 -16.12
CA VAL A 132 11.79 30.55 -16.08
C VAL A 132 11.23 30.98 -14.72
N ASN A 133 11.79 32.08 -14.20
CA ASN A 133 11.53 32.63 -12.86
C ASN A 133 12.07 31.78 -11.69
N ARG A 134 12.85 30.74 -11.94
CA ARG A 134 13.50 29.95 -10.88
C ARG A 134 14.82 30.59 -10.47
N ALA A 135 15.08 30.58 -9.15
CA ALA A 135 16.37 30.92 -8.61
C ALA A 135 17.27 29.67 -8.62
N VAL A 136 18.51 29.81 -9.06
CA VAL A 136 19.48 28.71 -9.15
C VAL A 136 20.89 29.18 -8.80
N THR A 137 21.72 28.28 -8.29
CA THR A 137 23.14 28.52 -8.08
C THR A 137 23.98 27.34 -8.60
N ASP A 138 25.28 27.52 -8.75
CA ASP A 138 26.19 26.49 -9.23
C ASP A 138 26.17 25.28 -8.29
N GLY A 139 25.98 24.08 -8.80
CA GLY A 139 25.90 22.84 -8.03
C GLY A 139 24.49 22.42 -7.62
N ASP A 140 23.46 23.25 -7.82
CA ASP A 140 22.10 22.89 -7.51
C ASP A 140 21.57 21.73 -8.36
N ILE A 141 20.86 20.80 -7.73
CA ILE A 141 20.09 19.76 -8.40
C ILE A 141 18.67 20.28 -8.62
N LEU A 142 18.19 20.18 -9.84
CA LEU A 142 16.91 20.69 -10.27
C LEU A 142 16.09 19.57 -10.90
N VAL A 143 14.82 19.51 -10.56
CA VAL A 143 13.83 18.70 -11.29
C VAL A 143 12.98 19.66 -12.13
N PRO A 144 12.88 19.48 -13.44
CA PRO A 144 11.97 20.26 -14.27
C PRO A 144 10.53 19.85 -13.99
N SER A 145 9.93 20.35 -12.90
CA SER A 145 8.53 20.10 -12.57
C SER A 145 7.64 21.19 -13.17
N SER A 146 6.54 20.80 -13.80
CA SER A 146 5.55 21.70 -14.36
C SER A 146 4.38 21.89 -13.41
N GLY A 147 4.21 23.09 -12.81
CA GLY A 147 2.97 23.44 -12.11
C GLY A 147 1.76 23.44 -13.06
N ARG A 148 0.52 23.31 -12.52
CA ARG A 148 -0.73 23.17 -13.29
C ARG A 148 -0.91 24.15 -14.45
N GLU A 149 -0.48 25.40 -14.31
CA GLU A 149 -0.58 26.40 -15.38
C GLU A 149 0.55 26.32 -16.44
N ARG A 150 1.69 25.64 -16.13
CA ARG A 150 2.84 25.52 -17.03
C ARG A 150 2.89 24.19 -17.78
N ARG A 151 2.06 23.22 -17.42
CA ARG A 151 2.03 21.88 -18.01
C ARG A 151 1.66 21.88 -19.51
N ARG A 152 0.86 22.83 -19.97
CA ARG A 152 0.45 22.93 -21.37
C ARG A 152 1.61 23.12 -22.36
N SER A 153 2.75 23.68 -21.93
CA SER A 153 3.86 23.99 -22.82
C SER A 153 5.01 22.99 -22.83
N PHE A 154 4.93 21.94 -21.98
CA PHE A 154 6.04 20.97 -21.82
C PHE A 154 6.11 19.94 -22.96
N PHE A 155 4.96 19.63 -23.56
CA PHE A 155 4.85 18.57 -24.57
C PHE A 155 5.14 18.99 -26.01
N GLU A 156 5.36 20.26 -26.27
CA GLU A 156 5.51 20.81 -27.62
C GLU A 156 6.81 20.43 -28.37
N ASP A 157 7.80 19.86 -27.72
CA ASP A 157 9.17 19.77 -28.29
C ASP A 157 9.88 18.42 -28.17
N VAL A 158 9.22 17.32 -27.73
CA VAL A 158 9.92 16.03 -27.47
C VAL A 158 9.29 14.89 -28.24
N PHE A 159 9.92 14.39 -29.29
CA PHE A 159 9.56 13.10 -29.88
C PHE A 159 10.73 12.27 -30.43
N ASP A 160 11.08 11.27 -29.65
CA ASP A 160 11.37 9.90 -30.08
C ASP A 160 10.52 8.99 -29.21
N ILE A 161 9.73 8.08 -29.78
CA ILE A 161 8.71 7.31 -29.04
C ILE A 161 9.33 6.42 -27.95
N ASP A 162 10.55 5.92 -28.15
CA ASP A 162 11.27 5.14 -27.16
C ASP A 162 11.80 6.02 -26.01
N ASP A 163 12.25 7.25 -26.29
CA ASP A 163 12.69 8.21 -25.27
C ASP A 163 11.54 8.80 -24.46
N PHE A 164 10.32 8.87 -25.03
CA PHE A 164 9.12 9.33 -24.30
C PHE A 164 8.76 8.45 -23.10
N PHE A 165 8.98 7.15 -23.21
CA PHE A 165 8.70 6.21 -22.11
C PHE A 165 9.68 6.36 -20.95
N ASP A 166 10.96 6.54 -21.24
CA ASP A 166 11.97 6.75 -20.20
C ASP A 166 11.84 8.15 -19.56
N PHE A 167 11.41 9.14 -20.33
CA PHE A 167 11.31 10.52 -19.87
C PHE A 167 10.04 10.82 -19.06
N THR A 168 8.92 10.15 -19.34
CA THR A 168 7.64 10.37 -18.64
C THR A 168 7.56 9.62 -17.32
N ILE A 169 8.41 8.60 -17.11
CA ILE A 169 8.34 7.68 -15.96
C ILE A 169 9.41 8.00 -14.91
N GLY A 170 10.49 8.72 -15.27
CA GLY A 170 11.56 9.13 -14.35
C GLY A 170 11.66 10.64 -14.26
N GLU A 171 11.81 11.17 -13.04
CA GLU A 171 12.19 12.56 -12.84
C GLU A 171 13.60 12.76 -13.37
N THR A 172 13.74 13.38 -14.56
CA THR A 172 15.07 13.72 -15.07
C THR A 172 15.68 14.82 -14.20
N LYS A 173 16.64 14.44 -13.39
CA LYS A 173 17.36 15.36 -12.51
C LYS A 173 18.50 16.02 -13.27
N LEU A 174 18.54 17.34 -13.23
CA LEU A 174 19.54 18.17 -13.87
C LEU A 174 20.38 18.87 -12.81
N MET A 175 21.69 18.86 -12.97
CA MET A 175 22.60 19.64 -12.15
C MET A 175 22.99 20.92 -12.85
N VAL A 176 23.00 22.05 -12.14
CA VAL A 176 23.52 23.32 -12.60
C VAL A 176 25.06 23.25 -12.57
N VAL A 177 25.67 23.08 -13.71
CA VAL A 177 27.14 22.96 -13.83
C VAL A 177 27.80 24.32 -13.64
N SER A 178 27.24 25.37 -14.22
CA SER A 178 27.73 26.72 -14.08
C SER A 178 26.67 27.77 -14.48
N THR A 179 26.74 28.92 -13.83
CA THR A 179 25.91 30.08 -14.11
C THR A 179 26.76 31.27 -14.63
N ARG A 180 26.14 32.16 -15.40
CA ARG A 180 26.74 33.42 -15.80
C ARG A 180 25.73 34.56 -15.60
N PRO A 181 26.00 35.56 -14.72
CA PRO A 181 27.18 35.66 -13.85
C PRO A 181 27.26 34.51 -12.83
N SER A 182 28.44 34.20 -12.31
CA SER A 182 28.62 33.15 -11.30
C SER A 182 27.93 33.51 -9.98
N GLY A 183 27.38 32.49 -9.31
CA GLY A 183 26.63 32.62 -8.06
C GLY A 183 25.12 32.61 -8.26
N PRO A 184 24.34 33.01 -7.26
CA PRO A 184 22.88 32.97 -7.30
C PRO A 184 22.30 33.84 -8.42
N VAL A 185 21.53 33.23 -9.32
CA VAL A 185 20.92 33.93 -10.46
C VAL A 185 19.45 33.54 -10.63
N LYS A 186 18.70 34.39 -11.31
CA LYS A 186 17.33 34.13 -11.72
C LYS A 186 17.28 33.81 -13.21
N VAL A 187 16.69 32.68 -13.56
CA VAL A 187 16.44 32.29 -14.95
C VAL A 187 15.30 33.14 -15.52
N THR A 188 15.53 33.73 -16.71
CA THR A 188 14.56 34.59 -17.41
C THR A 188 14.31 34.03 -18.81
N GLU A 189 13.36 34.65 -19.55
CA GLU A 189 13.11 34.30 -20.95
C GLU A 189 14.30 34.60 -21.86
N ASP A 190 15.18 35.53 -21.46
CA ASP A 190 16.39 35.90 -22.23
C ASP A 190 17.61 35.04 -21.90
N THR A 191 17.54 34.18 -20.88
CA THR A 191 18.63 33.31 -20.44
C THR A 191 18.96 32.26 -21.50
N GLU A 192 20.24 32.14 -21.89
CA GLU A 192 20.73 31.04 -22.74
C GLU A 192 20.89 29.78 -21.90
N LEU A 193 20.14 28.70 -22.25
CA LEU A 193 20.29 27.37 -21.64
C LEU A 193 21.14 26.47 -22.53
N GLU A 194 22.17 25.88 -21.95
CA GLU A 194 22.98 24.83 -22.58
C GLU A 194 22.84 23.55 -21.77
N VAL A 195 22.37 22.48 -22.40
CA VAL A 195 22.26 21.15 -21.76
C VAL A 195 23.36 20.25 -22.32
N LYS A 196 24.22 19.76 -21.43
CA LYS A 196 25.23 18.77 -21.78
C LYS A 196 24.61 17.39 -21.90
N PRO A 197 25.01 16.57 -22.90
CA PRO A 197 24.40 15.26 -23.13
C PRO A 197 24.77 14.22 -22.06
N GLN A 198 25.86 14.43 -21.31
CA GLN A 198 26.38 13.48 -20.30
C GLN A 198 26.69 14.21 -19.00
N ALA A 199 26.62 13.46 -17.88
CA ALA A 199 27.06 13.93 -16.57
C ALA A 199 28.52 14.45 -16.63
N VAL A 200 28.84 15.46 -15.86
CA VAL A 200 30.18 16.09 -15.82
C VAL A 200 30.95 15.52 -14.62
N GLU A 201 32.28 15.37 -14.76
CA GLU A 201 33.18 14.84 -13.71
C GLU A 201 33.03 15.55 -12.35
N THR A 202 32.55 16.77 -12.31
CA THR A 202 32.19 17.49 -11.06
C THR A 202 31.09 16.82 -10.26
N ALA A 203 30.25 15.98 -10.89
CA ALA A 203 29.27 15.16 -10.19
C ALA A 203 29.91 13.97 -9.45
N GLN A 204 31.08 13.53 -9.87
CA GLN A 204 31.84 12.42 -9.27
C GLN A 204 32.53 12.79 -7.94
N GLU A 205 32.78 14.08 -7.69
CA GLU A 205 33.40 14.57 -6.44
C GLU A 205 32.39 14.81 -5.30
N MET A 206 31.08 14.63 -5.54
CA MET A 206 30.03 14.97 -4.57
C MET A 206 29.65 13.82 -3.60
N GLY A 207 30.55 12.89 -3.31
CA GLY A 207 30.37 11.96 -2.19
C GLY A 207 29.90 10.55 -2.55
N PRO A 208 29.68 9.68 -1.55
CA PRO A 208 29.35 8.28 -1.74
C PRO A 208 28.02 8.09 -2.48
N ARG A 209 27.81 6.88 -3.04
CA ARG A 209 26.55 6.48 -3.72
C ARG A 209 25.36 6.55 -2.74
N VAL A 210 24.77 7.73 -2.59
CA VAL A 210 23.54 7.93 -1.82
C VAL A 210 22.38 7.80 -2.77
N PRO A 211 21.36 6.98 -2.45
CA PRO A 211 20.14 6.88 -3.28
C PRO A 211 19.44 8.24 -3.36
N GLU A 212 18.76 8.51 -4.47
CA GLU A 212 18.11 9.81 -4.68
C GLU A 212 16.61 9.83 -4.31
N VAL A 213 16.16 8.81 -3.58
CA VAL A 213 14.78 8.68 -3.08
C VAL A 213 14.67 9.41 -1.76
N THR A 214 13.64 10.23 -1.59
CA THR A 214 13.34 10.95 -0.35
C THR A 214 12.09 10.39 0.33
N TYR A 215 11.79 10.81 1.56
CA TYR A 215 10.54 10.39 2.22
C TYR A 215 9.30 10.94 1.51
N GLU A 216 9.40 12.06 0.80
CA GLU A 216 8.32 12.63 0.00
C GLU A 216 7.91 11.75 -1.22
N ASP A 217 8.74 10.77 -1.58
CA ASP A 217 8.46 9.78 -2.62
C ASP A 217 7.76 8.53 -2.07
N ILE A 218 7.44 8.52 -0.77
CA ILE A 218 6.78 7.40 -0.09
C ILE A 218 5.44 7.88 0.46
N GLY A 219 4.36 7.19 0.09
CA GLY A 219 3.01 7.44 0.62
C GLY A 219 2.52 6.28 1.47
N GLY A 220 1.69 6.58 2.47
CA GLY A 220 1.00 5.62 3.31
C GLY A 220 1.87 4.85 4.29
N LEU A 221 3.06 5.36 4.66
CA LEU A 221 3.99 4.75 5.59
C LEU A 221 4.51 5.76 6.64
N GLU A 222 3.70 6.71 7.07
CA GLU A 222 4.13 7.77 7.98
C GLU A 222 4.63 7.23 9.33
N GLU A 223 3.92 6.26 9.92
CA GLU A 223 4.32 5.63 11.18
C GLU A 223 5.59 4.79 11.03
N GLU A 224 5.70 4.04 9.94
CA GLU A 224 6.87 3.22 9.63
C GLU A 224 8.10 4.10 9.40
N ILE A 225 7.97 5.20 8.67
CA ILE A 225 9.02 6.21 8.48
C ILE A 225 9.48 6.76 9.83
N GLN A 226 8.54 7.10 10.74
CA GLN A 226 8.89 7.59 12.06
C GLN A 226 9.68 6.54 12.87
N LYS A 227 9.24 5.29 12.86
CA LYS A 227 9.94 4.18 13.53
C LYS A 227 11.34 3.96 12.95
N VAL A 228 11.48 4.00 11.62
CA VAL A 228 12.78 3.82 10.95
C VAL A 228 13.72 5.00 11.22
N ARG A 229 13.22 6.22 11.27
CA ARG A 229 14.02 7.40 11.69
C ARG A 229 14.63 7.20 13.08
N GLU A 230 13.86 6.67 14.02
CA GLU A 230 14.32 6.43 15.39
C GLU A 230 15.33 5.26 15.46
N MET A 231 15.13 4.20 14.66
CA MET A 231 15.95 2.99 14.72
C MET A 231 17.21 3.05 13.85
N ILE A 232 17.23 3.83 12.77
CA ILE A 232 18.31 3.85 11.77
C ILE A 232 18.94 5.24 11.65
N GLU A 233 18.14 6.28 11.35
CA GLU A 233 18.65 7.62 11.08
C GLU A 233 19.28 8.24 12.33
N LEU A 234 18.60 8.16 13.47
CA LEU A 234 19.08 8.74 14.72
C LEU A 234 20.39 8.11 15.21
N PRO A 235 20.58 6.76 15.20
CA PRO A 235 21.87 6.17 15.57
C PRO A 235 23.02 6.54 14.64
N LEU A 236 22.77 6.67 13.33
CA LEU A 236 23.82 7.05 12.35
C LEU A 236 24.23 8.51 12.47
N LYS A 237 23.27 9.43 12.71
CA LYS A 237 23.55 10.86 12.84
C LYS A 237 24.00 11.27 14.24
N HIS A 238 23.44 10.66 15.27
CA HIS A 238 23.60 11.04 16.67
C HIS A 238 23.93 9.85 17.58
N PRO A 239 25.03 9.14 17.34
CA PRO A 239 25.42 7.98 18.18
C PRO A 239 25.68 8.38 19.65
N GLU A 240 26.01 9.63 19.91
CA GLU A 240 26.21 10.15 21.26
C GLU A 240 24.97 10.10 22.16
N VAL A 241 23.75 10.14 21.55
CA VAL A 241 22.49 10.04 22.31
C VAL A 241 22.37 8.65 22.93
N PHE A 242 22.69 7.60 22.16
CA PHE A 242 22.63 6.21 22.62
C PHE A 242 23.69 5.93 23.68
N GLN A 243 24.92 6.45 23.48
CA GLN A 243 25.98 6.36 24.46
C GLN A 243 25.62 7.05 25.79
N GLN A 244 24.97 8.21 25.74
CA GLN A 244 24.56 8.97 26.94
C GLN A 244 23.44 8.23 27.69
N LEU A 245 22.54 7.56 26.99
CA LEU A 245 21.48 6.73 27.58
C LEU A 245 21.98 5.37 28.07
N GLY A 246 23.20 4.96 27.68
CA GLY A 246 23.78 3.65 28.02
C GLY A 246 23.07 2.47 27.36
N ILE A 247 22.51 2.69 26.17
CA ILE A 247 21.86 1.65 25.36
C ILE A 247 22.64 1.45 24.07
N ASP A 248 22.64 0.24 23.56
CA ASP A 248 23.25 -0.08 22.27
C ASP A 248 22.31 0.33 21.13
N ALA A 249 22.87 0.89 20.06
CA ALA A 249 22.14 1.16 18.83
C ALA A 249 21.71 -0.15 18.17
N PRO A 250 20.56 -0.20 17.47
CA PRO A 250 20.15 -1.38 16.70
C PRO A 250 21.23 -1.75 15.66
N SER A 251 21.53 -3.06 15.56
CA SER A 251 22.51 -3.57 14.58
C SER A 251 21.88 -3.84 13.24
N GLY A 252 20.57 -4.09 13.18
CA GLY A 252 19.86 -4.36 11.95
C GLY A 252 18.35 -4.33 12.09
N LEU A 253 17.70 -4.07 10.96
CA LEU A 253 16.25 -3.98 10.80
C LEU A 253 15.78 -4.99 9.77
N LEU A 254 14.75 -5.78 10.10
CA LEU A 254 14.04 -6.65 9.17
C LEU A 254 12.73 -5.97 8.74
N LEU A 255 12.63 -5.63 7.45
CA LEU A 255 11.39 -5.17 6.82
C LEU A 255 10.63 -6.39 6.29
N GLN A 256 9.43 -6.60 6.77
CA GLN A 256 8.58 -7.71 6.35
C GLN A 256 7.25 -7.21 5.79
N GLY A 257 6.67 -7.94 4.83
CA GLY A 257 5.36 -7.60 4.25
C GLY A 257 5.20 -8.04 2.81
N PRO A 258 4.03 -7.83 2.20
CA PRO A 258 3.74 -8.21 0.82
C PRO A 258 4.70 -7.60 -0.19
N PRO A 259 4.92 -8.23 -1.38
CA PRO A 259 5.70 -7.63 -2.44
C PRO A 259 5.04 -6.32 -2.93
N GLY A 260 5.85 -5.35 -3.35
CA GLY A 260 5.35 -4.09 -3.91
C GLY A 260 4.86 -3.05 -2.88
N THR A 261 5.01 -3.29 -1.57
CA THR A 261 4.62 -2.36 -0.51
C THR A 261 5.65 -1.25 -0.20
N GLY A 262 6.75 -1.16 -0.96
CA GLY A 262 7.72 -0.08 -0.81
C GLY A 262 8.91 -0.36 0.11
N LYS A 263 9.16 -1.61 0.57
CA LYS A 263 10.28 -1.97 1.46
C LYS A 263 11.64 -1.47 0.95
N THR A 264 11.96 -1.73 -0.31
CA THR A 264 13.22 -1.30 -0.94
C THR A 264 13.28 0.22 -1.09
N LEU A 265 12.14 0.86 -1.37
CA LEU A 265 12.01 2.31 -1.49
C LEU A 265 12.29 2.99 -0.14
N LEU A 266 11.69 2.47 0.94
CA LEU A 266 11.91 2.95 2.31
C LEU A 266 13.39 2.86 2.71
N ALA A 267 14.07 1.72 2.43
CA ALA A 267 15.49 1.58 2.74
C ALA A 267 16.36 2.60 1.99
N LYS A 268 16.05 2.89 0.74
CA LYS A 268 16.73 3.92 -0.06
C LYS A 268 16.51 5.32 0.48
N ALA A 269 15.26 5.66 0.85
CA ALA A 269 14.93 6.96 1.40
C ALA A 269 15.65 7.22 2.74
N VAL A 270 15.67 6.22 3.61
CA VAL A 270 16.40 6.31 4.88
C VAL A 270 17.89 6.55 4.67
N ALA A 271 18.51 5.86 3.72
CA ALA A 271 19.92 6.04 3.41
C ALA A 271 20.20 7.46 2.88
N ASN A 272 19.32 7.98 2.03
CA ASN A 272 19.42 9.34 1.51
C ASN A 272 19.28 10.39 2.64
N GLU A 273 18.27 10.25 3.47
CA GLU A 273 18.04 11.20 4.58
C GLU A 273 19.10 11.09 5.67
N ALA A 274 19.72 9.93 5.87
CA ALA A 274 20.83 9.75 6.80
C ALA A 274 22.19 10.20 6.23
N ASP A 275 22.26 10.58 4.95
CA ASP A 275 23.49 10.84 4.20
C ASP A 275 24.49 9.66 4.32
N ALA A 276 23.95 8.44 4.32
CA ALA A 276 24.71 7.22 4.51
C ALA A 276 25.03 6.54 3.16
N TRP A 277 26.22 6.01 3.07
CA TRP A 277 26.58 5.16 1.93
C TRP A 277 25.63 3.96 1.83
N PHE A 278 25.14 3.66 0.65
CA PHE A 278 24.14 2.62 0.41
C PHE A 278 24.61 1.59 -0.59
N THR A 279 24.50 0.33 -0.21
CA THR A 279 24.68 -0.79 -1.12
C THR A 279 23.55 -1.79 -0.98
N SER A 280 23.13 -2.40 -2.09
CA SER A 280 22.07 -3.41 -2.11
C SER A 280 22.58 -4.76 -2.56
N ILE A 281 22.10 -5.79 -1.89
CA ILE A 281 22.35 -7.20 -2.18
C ILE A 281 21.01 -7.84 -2.54
N ASN A 282 20.90 -8.44 -3.73
CA ASN A 282 19.74 -9.21 -4.12
C ASN A 282 19.97 -10.70 -3.80
N GLY A 283 19.11 -11.31 -2.99
CA GLY A 283 19.25 -12.69 -2.52
C GLY A 283 19.48 -13.72 -3.63
N PRO A 284 18.62 -13.81 -4.65
CA PRO A 284 18.76 -14.71 -5.79
C PRO A 284 20.07 -14.53 -6.59
N GLU A 285 20.59 -13.31 -6.70
CA GLU A 285 21.83 -13.05 -7.45
C GLU A 285 23.05 -13.63 -6.76
N ILE A 286 23.10 -13.58 -5.44
CA ILE A 286 24.17 -14.19 -4.67
C ILE A 286 24.13 -15.71 -4.79
N MET A 287 22.95 -16.29 -4.75
CA MET A 287 22.78 -17.75 -4.80
C MET A 287 23.01 -18.35 -6.19
N SER A 288 22.94 -17.56 -7.25
CA SER A 288 23.09 -18.02 -8.65
C SER A 288 24.53 -18.17 -9.12
N LYS A 289 25.52 -17.69 -8.38
CA LYS A 289 26.94 -17.69 -8.78
C LYS A 289 27.69 -18.94 -8.33
N TYR A 290 28.81 -19.24 -9.06
CA TYR A 290 29.63 -20.41 -8.88
C TYR A 290 30.17 -20.61 -7.46
N TYR A 291 30.51 -21.87 -7.14
CA TYR A 291 30.98 -22.34 -5.85
C TYR A 291 32.08 -21.45 -5.24
N GLY A 292 31.86 -20.82 -4.09
CA GLY A 292 32.83 -19.99 -3.36
C GLY A 292 32.82 -18.49 -3.72
N GLU A 293 32.13 -18.04 -4.78
CA GLU A 293 32.04 -16.62 -5.14
C GLU A 293 31.02 -15.88 -4.25
N SER A 294 29.94 -16.53 -3.85
CA SER A 294 28.87 -15.94 -3.01
C SER A 294 29.38 -15.47 -1.64
N GLU A 295 30.19 -16.32 -0.98
CA GLU A 295 30.79 -16.00 0.33
C GLU A 295 31.79 -14.83 0.23
N LYS A 296 32.54 -14.77 -0.87
CA LYS A 296 33.49 -13.68 -1.14
C LYS A 296 32.76 -12.37 -1.41
N GLN A 297 31.74 -12.39 -2.26
CA GLN A 297 30.95 -11.22 -2.61
C GLN A 297 30.29 -10.59 -1.37
N LEU A 298 29.70 -11.42 -0.48
CA LEU A 298 29.18 -10.93 0.78
C LEU A 298 30.26 -10.25 1.62
N ARG A 299 31.44 -10.84 1.71
CA ARG A 299 32.54 -10.24 2.48
C ARG A 299 32.98 -8.91 1.89
N ASP A 300 33.16 -8.88 0.56
CA ASP A 300 33.61 -7.67 -0.16
C ASP A 300 32.63 -6.52 0.07
N VAL A 301 31.31 -6.76 0.04
CA VAL A 301 30.27 -5.75 0.30
C VAL A 301 30.32 -5.23 1.75
N PHE A 302 30.49 -6.12 2.73
CA PHE A 302 30.59 -5.71 4.14
C PHE A 302 31.89 -4.93 4.43
N GLU A 303 32.99 -5.28 3.75
CA GLU A 303 34.26 -4.54 3.83
C GLU A 303 34.11 -3.15 3.17
N GLU A 304 33.50 -3.05 2.00
CA GLU A 304 33.22 -1.79 1.31
C GLU A 304 32.32 -0.86 2.14
N ALA A 305 31.29 -1.40 2.81
CA ALA A 305 30.43 -0.63 3.69
C ALA A 305 31.18 -0.06 4.90
N ARG A 306 32.14 -0.81 5.45
CA ARG A 306 33.00 -0.34 6.56
C ARG A 306 33.97 0.75 6.15
N GLU A 307 34.50 0.66 4.94
CA GLU A 307 35.43 1.66 4.41
C GLU A 307 34.73 3.00 4.12
N ASN A 308 33.42 2.95 3.82
CA ASN A 308 32.61 4.12 3.50
C ASN A 308 31.59 4.48 4.59
N ALA A 309 31.84 4.09 5.84
CA ALA A 309 30.95 4.43 6.95
C ALA A 309 30.80 5.96 7.15
N PRO A 310 29.58 6.49 7.53
CA PRO A 310 28.38 5.74 7.88
C PRO A 310 27.71 5.07 6.67
N GLY A 311 27.20 3.83 6.82
CA GLY A 311 26.69 3.06 5.71
C GLY A 311 25.50 2.16 6.03
N ILE A 312 24.69 1.90 5.02
CA ILE A 312 23.57 0.97 5.06
C ILE A 312 23.77 -0.13 4.03
N ILE A 313 23.72 -1.38 4.49
CA ILE A 313 23.68 -2.58 3.64
C ILE A 313 22.23 -3.03 3.56
N PHE A 314 21.65 -2.97 2.37
CA PHE A 314 20.31 -3.47 2.12
C PHE A 314 20.35 -4.88 1.52
N ILE A 315 19.67 -5.84 2.16
CA ILE A 315 19.58 -7.22 1.67
C ILE A 315 18.13 -7.49 1.27
N ASP A 316 17.85 -7.54 -0.03
CA ASP A 316 16.53 -7.88 -0.55
C ASP A 316 16.36 -9.39 -0.69
N GLU A 317 15.12 -9.86 -0.54
CA GLU A 317 14.76 -11.28 -0.59
C GLU A 317 15.66 -12.14 0.32
N LEU A 318 15.76 -11.76 1.60
CA LEU A 318 16.60 -12.46 2.58
C LEU A 318 16.24 -13.94 2.72
N ASP A 319 14.98 -14.31 2.54
CA ASP A 319 14.49 -15.69 2.53
C ASP A 319 15.17 -16.57 1.45
N ALA A 320 15.60 -15.98 0.34
CA ALA A 320 16.39 -16.70 -0.68
C ALA A 320 17.80 -17.04 -0.21
N ILE A 321 18.40 -16.21 0.66
CA ILE A 321 19.78 -16.43 1.17
C ILE A 321 19.76 -17.30 2.43
N ALA A 322 18.79 -17.09 3.31
CA ALA A 322 18.79 -17.64 4.66
C ALA A 322 17.48 -18.37 5.02
N PRO A 323 17.14 -19.45 4.30
CA PRO A 323 15.97 -20.25 4.61
C PRO A 323 16.10 -21.00 5.94
N LYS A 324 14.98 -21.36 6.59
CA LYS A 324 14.95 -22.15 7.83
C LYS A 324 15.74 -23.44 7.73
N ARG A 325 16.39 -23.81 8.83
CA ARG A 325 17.11 -25.08 8.95
C ARG A 325 16.16 -26.26 8.81
N GLY A 326 16.28 -27.02 7.73
CA GLY A 326 15.41 -28.15 7.37
C GLY A 326 14.82 -28.03 5.96
N GLU A 327 14.71 -26.83 5.43
CA GLU A 327 14.30 -26.55 4.06
C GLU A 327 15.51 -26.27 3.14
N SER A 328 16.68 -26.00 3.71
CA SER A 328 17.93 -25.79 2.95
C SER A 328 18.30 -27.03 2.16
N ARG A 329 18.31 -26.93 0.83
CA ARG A 329 18.53 -28.02 -0.12
C ARG A 329 20.01 -28.32 -0.42
N GLY A 330 20.99 -27.52 0.12
CA GLY A 330 22.39 -27.68 -0.22
C GLY A 330 23.39 -27.19 0.83
N GLU A 331 24.65 -27.75 0.76
CA GLU A 331 25.78 -27.32 1.61
C GLU A 331 26.19 -25.86 1.35
N VAL A 332 25.91 -25.32 0.16
CA VAL A 332 26.26 -23.96 -0.24
C VAL A 332 25.42 -22.95 0.53
N GLU A 333 24.10 -23.14 0.61
CA GLU A 333 23.18 -22.30 1.36
C GLU A 333 23.59 -22.19 2.84
N GLN A 334 23.89 -23.32 3.48
CA GLN A 334 24.32 -23.32 4.88
C GLN A 334 25.62 -22.55 5.13
N ARG A 335 26.54 -22.52 4.17
CA ARG A 335 27.79 -21.76 4.27
C ARG A 335 27.54 -20.26 4.11
N VAL A 336 26.71 -19.88 3.14
CA VAL A 336 26.33 -18.47 2.92
C VAL A 336 25.65 -17.91 4.14
N VAL A 337 24.67 -18.65 4.74
CA VAL A 337 24.02 -18.28 6.00
C VAL A 337 25.04 -18.13 7.13
N SER A 338 25.94 -19.10 7.26
CA SER A 338 26.98 -19.07 8.32
C SER A 338 27.93 -17.90 8.15
N GLN A 339 28.28 -17.55 6.89
CA GLN A 339 29.11 -16.39 6.56
C GLN A 339 28.38 -15.08 6.89
N LEU A 340 27.09 -14.95 6.50
CA LEU A 340 26.27 -13.80 6.82
C LEU A 340 26.16 -13.58 8.33
N LEU A 341 25.85 -14.63 9.09
CA LEU A 341 25.81 -14.59 10.56
C LEU A 341 27.14 -14.11 11.16
N SER A 342 28.28 -14.62 10.65
CA SER A 342 29.61 -14.20 11.09
C SER A 342 29.95 -12.75 10.76
N LEU A 343 29.48 -12.25 9.59
CA LEU A 343 29.69 -10.87 9.18
C LEU A 343 28.85 -9.91 10.02
N MET A 344 27.59 -10.29 10.32
CA MET A 344 26.72 -9.50 11.20
C MET A 344 27.25 -9.47 12.64
N ASP A 345 27.72 -10.60 13.18
CA ASP A 345 28.34 -10.64 14.51
C ASP A 345 29.62 -9.79 14.57
N GLY A 346 30.25 -9.57 13.42
CA GLY A 346 31.44 -8.71 13.27
C GLY A 346 31.12 -7.20 13.19
N LEU A 347 29.87 -6.80 12.94
CA LEU A 347 29.40 -5.41 12.97
C LEU A 347 29.08 -5.01 14.43
N GLN A 348 30.03 -5.14 15.35
CA GLN A 348 29.79 -4.68 16.72
C GLN A 348 29.73 -3.16 16.77
N SER A 349 28.95 -2.62 17.69
CA SER A 349 28.50 -1.27 17.99
C SER A 349 29.47 -0.07 17.89
N ARG A 350 30.45 -0.12 17.02
CA ARG A 350 31.44 0.94 16.76
C ARG A 350 31.70 1.25 15.28
N GLU A 351 31.01 0.62 14.36
CA GLU A 351 31.39 0.71 12.93
C GLU A 351 30.42 1.51 12.06
N ASP A 352 29.41 2.21 12.64
CA ASP A 352 28.45 3.09 11.93
C ASP A 352 27.87 2.47 10.65
N VAL A 353 27.72 1.12 10.64
CA VAL A 353 27.10 0.35 9.54
C VAL A 353 25.90 -0.40 10.06
N ILE A 354 24.74 -0.20 9.42
CA ILE A 354 23.48 -0.85 9.76
C ILE A 354 23.04 -1.75 8.62
N VAL A 355 22.52 -2.94 8.95
CA VAL A 355 21.94 -3.86 7.97
C VAL A 355 20.44 -3.73 7.95
N ILE A 356 19.86 -3.43 6.79
CA ILE A 356 18.42 -3.48 6.56
C ILE A 356 18.16 -4.69 5.66
N ALA A 357 17.36 -5.63 6.11
CA ALA A 357 16.97 -6.78 5.30
C ALA A 357 15.47 -6.73 4.98
N ALA A 358 15.09 -7.16 3.79
CA ALA A 358 13.69 -7.24 3.38
C ALA A 358 13.30 -8.68 3.03
N THR A 359 12.07 -9.05 3.37
CA THR A 359 11.49 -10.34 3.02
C THR A 359 9.98 -10.24 2.81
N ASN A 360 9.46 -11.08 1.93
CA ASN A 360 8.02 -11.30 1.79
C ASN A 360 7.53 -12.51 2.61
N ARG A 361 8.47 -13.30 3.19
CA ARG A 361 8.20 -14.56 3.91
C ARG A 361 8.98 -14.63 5.23
N PRO A 362 8.57 -13.86 6.25
CA PRO A 362 9.29 -13.79 7.52
C PRO A 362 9.36 -15.13 8.24
N GLU A 363 8.37 -16.01 8.01
CA GLU A 363 8.31 -17.36 8.58
C GLU A 363 9.36 -18.32 7.97
N ASP A 364 9.89 -18.05 6.80
CA ASP A 364 10.86 -18.90 6.10
C ASP A 364 12.33 -18.55 6.46
N ILE A 365 12.58 -17.50 7.24
CA ILE A 365 13.93 -17.04 7.63
C ILE A 365 14.48 -17.86 8.82
N ASP A 366 15.82 -18.16 8.81
CA ASP A 366 16.52 -18.78 9.94
C ASP A 366 16.44 -17.87 11.18
N GLU A 367 15.86 -18.37 12.27
CA GLU A 367 15.69 -17.67 13.55
C GLU A 367 17.01 -17.13 14.13
N ALA A 368 18.15 -17.68 13.73
CA ALA A 368 19.45 -17.20 14.17
C ALA A 368 19.75 -15.78 13.69
N LEU A 369 19.15 -15.31 12.57
CA LEU A 369 19.29 -13.94 12.09
C LEU A 369 18.47 -12.93 12.89
N ARG A 370 17.37 -13.37 13.50
CA ARG A 370 16.42 -12.54 14.26
C ARG A 370 16.83 -12.38 15.74
N ARG A 371 18.04 -12.78 16.10
CA ARG A 371 18.55 -12.66 17.46
C ARG A 371 19.13 -11.28 17.75
N PRO A 372 19.10 -10.82 19.02
CA PRO A 372 19.73 -9.57 19.43
C PRO A 372 21.18 -9.44 18.93
N GLY A 373 21.53 -8.25 18.43
CA GLY A 373 22.84 -7.94 17.84
C GLY A 373 22.95 -8.29 16.35
N ARG A 374 21.84 -8.65 15.69
CA ARG A 374 21.76 -8.93 14.25
C ARG A 374 20.58 -8.16 13.64
N LEU A 375 19.52 -8.85 13.17
CA LEU A 375 18.25 -8.22 12.80
C LEU A 375 17.36 -8.20 14.05
N ASP A 376 17.70 -7.32 14.97
CA ASP A 376 17.10 -7.26 16.30
C ASP A 376 15.83 -6.40 16.35
N ARG A 377 15.51 -5.74 15.25
CA ARG A 377 14.28 -4.99 15.07
C ARG A 377 13.53 -5.50 13.85
N GLU A 378 12.23 -5.55 13.98
CA GLU A 378 11.33 -5.96 12.91
C GLU A 378 10.28 -4.87 12.69
N LEU A 379 10.00 -4.60 11.42
CA LEU A 379 8.99 -3.64 11.00
C LEU A 379 8.13 -4.27 9.91
N GLU A 380 6.85 -4.35 10.17
CA GLU A 380 5.88 -4.83 9.21
C GLU A 380 5.40 -3.68 8.31
N ILE A 381 5.47 -3.89 7.00
CA ILE A 381 5.00 -2.97 5.98
C ILE A 381 3.75 -3.59 5.37
N GLY A 382 2.59 -3.10 5.78
CA GLY A 382 1.28 -3.60 5.36
C GLY A 382 0.87 -3.17 3.95
N VAL A 383 -0.34 -3.57 3.57
CA VAL A 383 -1.03 -3.02 2.40
C VAL A 383 -1.54 -1.62 2.77
N PRO A 384 -1.38 -0.61 1.90
CA PRO A 384 -1.79 0.76 2.24
C PRO A 384 -3.32 0.84 2.46
N ASP A 385 -3.71 1.58 3.48
CA ASP A 385 -5.09 1.95 3.73
C ASP A 385 -5.60 2.94 2.65
N ARG A 386 -6.84 3.40 2.75
CA ARG A 386 -7.43 4.36 1.81
C ARG A 386 -6.59 5.64 1.67
N ASN A 387 -6.15 6.19 2.80
CA ASN A 387 -5.38 7.44 2.81
C ASN A 387 -4.00 7.23 2.19
N GLY A 388 -3.33 6.11 2.53
CA GLY A 388 -2.06 5.72 1.95
C GLY A 388 -2.15 5.51 0.44
N ARG A 389 -3.22 4.87 -0.06
CA ARG A 389 -3.44 4.74 -1.51
C ARG A 389 -3.62 6.09 -2.21
N LYS A 390 -4.34 7.03 -1.57
CA LYS A 390 -4.47 8.39 -2.08
C LYS A 390 -3.12 9.11 -2.17
N GLU A 391 -2.29 9.01 -1.15
CA GLU A 391 -0.95 9.60 -1.14
C GLU A 391 -0.07 8.99 -2.24
N ILE A 392 -0.09 7.66 -2.39
CA ILE A 392 0.65 6.97 -3.45
C ILE A 392 0.14 7.41 -4.84
N LEU A 393 -1.18 7.54 -5.02
CA LEU A 393 -1.76 8.10 -6.26
C LEU A 393 -1.25 9.52 -6.52
N GLN A 394 -1.24 10.40 -5.50
CA GLN A 394 -0.73 11.77 -5.62
C GLN A 394 0.74 11.79 -6.04
N ILE A 395 1.56 10.90 -5.50
CA ILE A 395 2.98 10.77 -5.85
C ILE A 395 3.13 10.37 -7.32
N HIS A 396 2.49 9.29 -7.74
CA HIS A 396 2.64 8.77 -9.11
C HIS A 396 1.92 9.60 -10.18
N THR A 397 0.98 10.44 -9.79
CA THR A 397 0.29 11.36 -10.73
C THR A 397 0.78 12.80 -10.65
N ARG A 398 1.73 13.14 -9.77
CA ARG A 398 2.20 14.53 -9.57
C ARG A 398 2.69 15.21 -10.86
N ASN A 399 3.28 14.44 -11.77
CA ASN A 399 3.77 14.92 -13.06
C ASN A 399 2.84 14.60 -14.24
N MET A 400 1.66 14.07 -13.98
CA MET A 400 0.69 13.62 -14.98
C MET A 400 -0.31 14.75 -15.30
N PRO A 401 -0.59 15.05 -16.56
CA PRO A 401 -1.64 16.00 -16.92
C PRO A 401 -3.01 15.34 -16.70
N LEU A 402 -3.61 15.57 -15.53
CA LEU A 402 -4.93 15.05 -15.18
C LEU A 402 -6.03 16.02 -15.62
N GLU A 403 -7.16 15.49 -16.05
CA GLU A 403 -8.39 16.25 -16.25
C GLU A 403 -8.96 16.73 -14.90
N ASP A 404 -9.62 17.89 -14.89
CA ASP A 404 -10.16 18.48 -13.64
C ASP A 404 -11.24 17.59 -12.98
N GLU A 405 -11.82 16.66 -13.71
CA GLU A 405 -12.83 15.71 -13.27
C GLU A 405 -12.26 14.47 -12.59
N VAL A 406 -10.93 14.23 -12.65
CA VAL A 406 -10.29 13.07 -12.00
C VAL A 406 -10.22 13.30 -10.50
N ASP A 407 -10.99 12.52 -9.75
CA ASP A 407 -10.99 12.54 -8.29
C ASP A 407 -10.09 11.42 -7.73
N LEU A 408 -8.96 11.81 -7.13
CA LEU A 408 -8.02 10.86 -6.51
C LEU A 408 -8.60 10.21 -5.24
N ASP A 409 -9.58 10.83 -4.58
CA ASP A 409 -10.28 10.23 -3.45
C ASP A 409 -11.14 9.06 -3.92
N GLU A 410 -11.90 9.24 -5.01
CA GLU A 410 -12.70 8.18 -5.62
C GLU A 410 -11.82 7.06 -6.18
N LEU A 411 -10.67 7.39 -6.78
CA LEU A 411 -9.71 6.38 -7.23
C LEU A 411 -9.12 5.58 -6.07
N ALA A 412 -8.83 6.20 -4.93
CA ALA A 412 -8.37 5.52 -3.73
C ALA A 412 -9.43 4.56 -3.17
N ASP A 413 -10.71 4.92 -3.22
CA ASP A 413 -11.82 4.03 -2.83
C ASP A 413 -11.91 2.81 -3.76
N ARG A 414 -11.71 2.99 -5.06
CA ARG A 414 -11.80 1.92 -6.07
C ARG A 414 -10.57 1.01 -6.13
N THR A 415 -9.42 1.45 -5.64
CA THR A 415 -8.16 0.68 -5.69
C THR A 415 -7.91 -0.13 -4.42
N HIS A 416 -8.98 -0.66 -3.81
CA HIS A 416 -8.87 -1.51 -2.64
C HIS A 416 -7.95 -2.72 -2.88
N GLY A 417 -7.05 -3.01 -1.92
CA GLY A 417 -6.09 -4.12 -2.03
C GLY A 417 -4.91 -3.88 -2.98
N TYR A 418 -4.78 -2.70 -3.59
CA TYR A 418 -3.62 -2.33 -4.38
C TYR A 418 -2.45 -1.96 -3.46
N VAL A 419 -1.26 -2.45 -3.78
CA VAL A 419 -0.01 -2.02 -3.16
C VAL A 419 0.63 -0.89 -3.98
N GLY A 420 1.70 -0.28 -3.46
CA GLY A 420 2.37 0.83 -4.13
C GLY A 420 2.76 0.54 -5.59
N ALA A 421 3.30 -0.66 -5.85
CA ALA A 421 3.67 -1.08 -7.21
C ALA A 421 2.46 -1.25 -8.15
N ASP A 422 1.29 -1.64 -7.63
CA ASP A 422 0.07 -1.74 -8.43
C ASP A 422 -0.46 -0.36 -8.80
N ILE A 423 -0.41 0.60 -7.87
CA ILE A 423 -0.83 1.99 -8.10
C ILE A 423 0.12 2.67 -9.10
N GLU A 424 1.42 2.41 -9.01
CA GLU A 424 2.38 2.85 -10.01
C GLU A 424 2.05 2.28 -11.40
N ALA A 425 1.78 0.98 -11.50
CA ALA A 425 1.37 0.31 -12.73
C ALA A 425 0.04 0.86 -13.27
N LEU A 426 -0.93 1.15 -12.37
CA LEU A 426 -2.22 1.77 -12.72
C LEU A 426 -2.02 3.16 -13.35
N ALA A 427 -1.21 4.00 -12.72
CA ALA A 427 -0.91 5.33 -13.24
C ALA A 427 -0.23 5.27 -14.62
N LYS A 428 0.74 4.36 -14.79
CA LYS A 428 1.40 4.11 -16.08
C LYS A 428 0.41 3.63 -17.15
N GLU A 429 -0.44 2.67 -16.83
CA GLU A 429 -1.42 2.12 -17.79
C GLU A 429 -2.51 3.15 -18.16
N ALA A 430 -2.92 4.01 -17.22
CA ALA A 430 -3.82 5.12 -17.51
C ALA A 430 -3.19 6.12 -18.50
N ALA A 431 -1.93 6.48 -18.30
CA ALA A 431 -1.18 7.31 -19.24
C ALA A 431 -1.05 6.64 -20.62
N MET A 432 -0.81 5.32 -20.65
CA MET A 432 -0.78 4.53 -21.88
C MET A 432 -2.13 4.46 -22.58
N SER A 433 -3.24 4.41 -21.84
CA SER A 433 -4.59 4.47 -22.39
C SER A 433 -4.84 5.80 -23.10
N THR A 434 -4.46 6.90 -22.45
CA THR A 434 -4.52 8.24 -23.05
C THR A 434 -3.71 8.30 -24.36
N LEU A 435 -2.48 7.80 -24.36
CA LEU A 435 -1.64 7.77 -25.54
C LEU A 435 -2.29 6.95 -26.68
N ARG A 436 -2.81 5.77 -26.39
CA ARG A 436 -3.51 4.94 -27.38
C ARG A 436 -4.73 5.64 -27.97
N ARG A 437 -5.43 6.47 -27.18
CA ARG A 437 -6.60 7.24 -27.62
C ARG A 437 -6.20 8.35 -28.61
N VAL A 438 -5.06 8.98 -28.40
CA VAL A 438 -4.58 10.09 -29.23
C VAL A 438 -3.71 9.61 -30.41
N LEU A 439 -3.08 8.44 -30.31
CA LEU A 439 -2.19 7.86 -31.33
C LEU A 439 -2.72 7.86 -32.78
N PRO A 440 -4.03 7.60 -33.05
CA PRO A 440 -4.56 7.66 -34.42
C PRO A 440 -4.54 9.05 -35.06
N GLU A 441 -4.40 10.11 -34.26
CA GLU A 441 -4.36 11.51 -34.72
C GLU A 441 -2.91 11.98 -34.94
N ILE A 442 -1.92 11.19 -34.50
CA ILE A 442 -0.49 11.48 -34.59
C ILE A 442 0.04 10.98 -35.93
N ASP A 443 0.59 11.89 -36.74
CA ASP A 443 1.36 11.50 -37.94
C ASP A 443 2.81 11.20 -37.54
N LEU A 444 3.17 9.91 -37.48
CA LEU A 444 4.49 9.41 -37.09
C LEU A 444 5.60 9.79 -38.09
N GLU A 445 5.27 10.38 -39.24
CA GLU A 445 6.25 10.84 -40.25
C GLU A 445 6.61 12.32 -40.07
N GLU A 446 5.82 13.10 -39.33
CA GLU A 446 6.11 14.49 -39.00
C GLU A 446 7.07 14.61 -37.82
N GLN A 447 8.05 15.50 -37.93
CA GLN A 447 9.08 15.73 -36.88
C GLN A 447 8.59 16.62 -35.74
N GLU A 448 7.45 17.26 -35.87
CA GLU A 448 6.85 18.14 -34.86
C GLU A 448 5.38 17.77 -34.74
N LEU A 449 4.87 17.61 -33.51
CA LEU A 449 3.45 17.37 -33.25
C LEU A 449 2.70 18.71 -33.16
N ASP A 450 1.48 18.73 -33.70
CA ASP A 450 0.59 19.88 -33.59
C ASP A 450 0.23 20.16 -32.11
N GLU A 451 0.24 21.45 -31.72
CA GLU A 451 -0.16 21.91 -30.37
C GLU A 451 -1.55 21.36 -29.98
N ASP A 452 -2.48 21.28 -30.93
CA ASP A 452 -3.84 20.74 -30.73
C ASP A 452 -3.85 19.26 -30.35
N ILE A 453 -2.85 18.47 -30.74
CA ILE A 453 -2.70 17.05 -30.38
C ILE A 453 -2.16 16.92 -28.95
N LEU A 454 -1.20 17.76 -28.61
CA LEU A 454 -0.60 17.79 -27.28
C LEU A 454 -1.60 18.22 -26.19
N ASP A 455 -2.47 19.18 -26.49
CA ASP A 455 -3.56 19.59 -25.60
C ASP A 455 -4.58 18.47 -25.32
N LYS A 456 -4.63 17.43 -26.17
CA LYS A 456 -5.49 16.25 -26.00
C LYS A 456 -4.85 15.16 -25.13
N LEU A 457 -3.54 15.23 -24.85
CA LEU A 457 -2.84 14.29 -23.98
C LEU A 457 -3.12 14.59 -22.49
N VAL A 458 -4.38 14.52 -22.11
CA VAL A 458 -4.86 14.69 -20.73
C VAL A 458 -5.48 13.39 -20.28
N VAL A 459 -5.04 12.89 -19.12
CA VAL A 459 -5.51 11.63 -18.55
C VAL A 459 -6.86 11.85 -17.89
N ALA A 460 -7.88 11.17 -18.39
CA ALA A 460 -9.25 11.23 -17.93
C ALA A 460 -9.59 10.08 -16.96
N ASP A 461 -10.70 10.20 -16.23
CA ASP A 461 -11.20 9.13 -15.34
C ASP A 461 -11.48 7.82 -16.12
N GLU A 462 -11.92 7.92 -17.38
CA GLU A 462 -12.11 6.74 -18.24
C GLU A 462 -10.81 5.97 -18.50
N ASP A 463 -9.67 6.65 -18.59
CA ASP A 463 -8.36 6.02 -18.77
C ASP A 463 -7.97 5.23 -17.52
N PHE A 464 -8.23 5.76 -16.32
CA PHE A 464 -8.03 5.03 -15.06
C PHE A 464 -8.98 3.83 -14.93
N ARG A 465 -10.26 3.98 -15.31
CA ARG A 465 -11.20 2.85 -15.34
C ARG A 465 -10.77 1.75 -16.30
N GLY A 466 -10.22 2.12 -17.45
CA GLY A 466 -9.62 1.19 -18.39
C GLY A 466 -8.41 0.45 -17.81
N ALA A 467 -7.52 1.20 -17.18
CA ALA A 467 -6.31 0.69 -16.54
C ALA A 467 -6.60 -0.28 -15.38
N MET A 468 -7.62 -0.01 -14.55
CA MET A 468 -8.05 -0.92 -13.47
C MET A 468 -8.48 -2.31 -13.95
N ARG A 469 -8.92 -2.45 -15.21
CA ARG A 469 -9.26 -3.75 -15.79
C ARG A 469 -8.02 -4.55 -16.20
N ALA A 470 -6.91 -3.87 -16.43
CA ALA A 470 -5.64 -4.47 -16.86
C ALA A 470 -4.71 -4.76 -15.69
N VAL A 471 -4.77 -3.97 -14.62
CA VAL A 471 -3.90 -4.10 -13.45
C VAL A 471 -4.67 -4.80 -12.33
N GLU A 472 -4.29 -6.03 -12.03
CA GLU A 472 -4.86 -6.80 -10.92
C GLU A 472 -4.09 -6.53 -9.62
N PRO A 473 -4.78 -6.38 -8.46
CA PRO A 473 -4.14 -6.15 -7.17
C PRO A 473 -3.19 -7.29 -6.79
N SER A 474 -1.92 -6.96 -6.52
CA SER A 474 -0.88 -7.95 -6.19
C SER A 474 -1.09 -8.59 -4.82
N ALA A 475 -1.67 -7.86 -3.87
CA ALA A 475 -2.00 -8.39 -2.55
C ALA A 475 -2.96 -9.59 -2.61
N MET A 476 -3.71 -9.74 -3.70
CA MET A 476 -4.73 -10.77 -3.87
C MET A 476 -4.25 -12.04 -4.60
N ARG A 477 -3.04 -12.04 -5.21
CA ARG A 477 -2.59 -13.14 -6.11
C ARG A 477 -2.23 -14.45 -5.40
N GLU A 478 -1.76 -14.42 -4.16
CA GLU A 478 -1.25 -15.65 -3.48
C GLU A 478 -2.32 -16.43 -2.71
N VAL A 479 -3.35 -15.75 -2.18
CA VAL A 479 -4.54 -16.33 -1.56
C VAL A 479 -5.72 -15.69 -2.28
N MET A 480 -6.81 -16.44 -2.54
CA MET A 480 -8.02 -15.86 -3.14
C MET A 480 -8.66 -14.86 -2.16
N VAL A 481 -8.15 -13.63 -2.17
CA VAL A 481 -8.76 -12.50 -1.49
C VAL A 481 -9.78 -11.93 -2.47
N GLU A 482 -11.02 -11.89 -2.09
CA GLU A 482 -12.11 -11.29 -2.86
C GLU A 482 -12.44 -9.93 -2.24
N VAL A 483 -12.71 -8.93 -3.06
CA VAL A 483 -13.46 -7.74 -2.64
C VAL A 483 -14.90 -8.01 -3.03
N PRO A 484 -15.78 -8.33 -2.07
CA PRO A 484 -17.16 -8.63 -2.39
C PRO A 484 -17.86 -7.35 -2.87
N GLN A 485 -18.67 -7.48 -3.92
CA GLN A 485 -19.50 -6.38 -4.43
C GLN A 485 -20.97 -6.54 -4.00
N VAL A 486 -21.21 -7.25 -2.90
CA VAL A 486 -22.54 -7.54 -2.38
C VAL A 486 -22.86 -6.57 -1.28
N SER A 487 -23.93 -5.79 -1.43
CA SER A 487 -24.43 -4.84 -0.43
C SER A 487 -25.52 -5.46 0.44
N TRP A 488 -25.92 -4.76 1.53
CA TRP A 488 -27.06 -5.18 2.33
C TRP A 488 -28.38 -5.19 1.54
N GLU A 489 -28.47 -4.42 0.46
CA GLU A 489 -29.63 -4.37 -0.42
C GLU A 489 -29.79 -5.61 -1.30
N ASP A 490 -28.69 -6.36 -1.53
CA ASP A 490 -28.68 -7.59 -2.32
C ASP A 490 -29.04 -8.83 -1.48
N VAL A 491 -29.24 -8.65 -0.18
CA VAL A 491 -29.67 -9.68 0.76
C VAL A 491 -31.13 -9.49 1.12
N GLY A 492 -32.03 -10.29 0.61
CA GLY A 492 -33.46 -10.26 0.97
C GLY A 492 -33.68 -10.77 2.40
N GLY A 493 -34.44 -10.06 3.20
CA GLY A 493 -34.76 -10.40 4.58
C GLY A 493 -33.59 -10.37 5.56
N LEU A 494 -33.60 -11.29 6.52
CA LEU A 494 -32.57 -11.51 7.54
C LEU A 494 -32.26 -10.26 8.40
N GLY A 495 -33.24 -9.39 8.67
CA GLY A 495 -33.06 -8.12 9.35
C GLY A 495 -32.33 -8.23 10.69
N GLU A 496 -32.72 -9.20 11.54
CA GLU A 496 -32.06 -9.44 12.84
C GLU A 496 -30.61 -9.90 12.66
N ALA A 497 -30.37 -10.77 11.69
CA ALA A 497 -29.01 -11.25 11.40
C ALA A 497 -28.11 -10.13 10.88
N LYS A 498 -28.63 -9.25 10.01
CA LYS A 498 -27.92 -8.08 9.51
C LYS A 498 -27.52 -7.13 10.65
N GLU A 499 -28.45 -6.77 11.53
CA GLU A 499 -28.17 -5.88 12.67
C GLU A 499 -27.11 -6.49 13.61
N ARG A 500 -27.22 -7.78 13.94
CA ARG A 500 -26.23 -8.45 14.78
C ARG A 500 -24.84 -8.53 14.12
N LEU A 501 -24.77 -8.75 12.80
CA LEU A 501 -23.48 -8.75 12.08
C LEU A 501 -22.89 -7.34 11.99
N LYS A 502 -23.67 -6.29 11.84
CA LYS A 502 -23.19 -4.91 11.96
C LYS A 502 -22.52 -4.67 13.31
N GLU A 503 -23.16 -5.09 14.41
CA GLU A 503 -22.60 -4.92 15.75
C GLU A 503 -21.33 -5.75 15.98
N MET A 504 -21.28 -6.98 15.44
CA MET A 504 -20.20 -7.93 15.72
C MET A 504 -19.02 -7.85 14.73
N VAL A 505 -19.20 -7.29 13.54
CA VAL A 505 -18.17 -7.22 12.48
C VAL A 505 -17.90 -5.78 12.06
N GLU A 506 -18.93 -5.06 11.60
CA GLU A 506 -18.77 -3.72 11.04
C GLU A 506 -18.27 -2.72 12.09
N TRP A 507 -18.88 -2.67 13.28
CA TRP A 507 -18.46 -1.74 14.32
C TRP A 507 -17.02 -1.99 14.82
N PRO A 508 -16.60 -3.22 15.13
CA PRO A 508 -15.22 -3.48 15.52
C PRO A 508 -14.17 -3.10 14.47
N LEU A 509 -14.46 -3.32 13.19
CA LEU A 509 -13.56 -2.99 12.10
C LEU A 509 -13.54 -1.49 11.78
N SER A 510 -14.69 -0.80 11.89
CA SER A 510 -14.83 0.62 11.57
C SER A 510 -14.53 1.56 12.75
N ARG A 511 -14.65 1.11 13.99
CA ARG A 511 -14.53 1.93 15.21
C ARG A 511 -13.83 1.18 16.35
N PRO A 512 -12.62 0.65 16.16
CA PRO A 512 -11.90 -0.13 17.17
C PRO A 512 -11.67 0.67 18.46
N GLU A 513 -11.31 1.95 18.36
CA GLU A 513 -11.07 2.86 19.49
C GLU A 513 -12.25 2.94 20.47
N SER A 514 -13.49 2.86 19.96
CA SER A 514 -14.69 2.93 20.82
C SER A 514 -14.83 1.71 21.73
N PHE A 515 -14.35 0.54 21.31
CA PHE A 515 -14.35 -0.68 22.12
C PHE A 515 -13.28 -0.60 23.20
N ASP A 516 -12.10 -0.09 22.88
CA ASP A 516 -11.00 0.12 23.82
C ASP A 516 -11.37 1.15 24.91
N GLU A 517 -11.98 2.29 24.52
CA GLU A 517 -12.45 3.31 25.45
C GLU A 517 -13.51 2.78 26.44
N MET A 518 -14.37 1.86 25.99
CA MET A 518 -15.42 1.25 26.82
C MET A 518 -14.94 -0.01 27.57
N GLY A 519 -13.74 -0.51 27.26
CA GLY A 519 -13.20 -1.74 27.86
C GLY A 519 -14.04 -2.99 27.50
N VAL A 520 -14.57 -3.03 26.28
CA VAL A 520 -15.36 -4.15 25.76
C VAL A 520 -14.54 -4.95 24.78
N ASP A 521 -14.39 -6.25 25.05
CA ASP A 521 -13.66 -7.15 24.13
C ASP A 521 -14.39 -7.27 22.79
N VAL A 522 -13.66 -7.08 21.70
CA VAL A 522 -14.14 -7.26 20.33
C VAL A 522 -14.41 -8.75 20.06
N PRO A 523 -15.59 -9.12 19.49
CA PRO A 523 -15.84 -10.48 19.05
C PRO A 523 -14.83 -10.91 17.99
N LYS A 524 -14.16 -12.07 18.18
CA LYS A 524 -13.10 -12.55 17.28
C LYS A 524 -13.63 -13.49 16.22
N GLY A 525 -14.72 -14.19 16.53
CA GLY A 525 -15.29 -15.17 15.62
C GLY A 525 -16.77 -15.38 15.76
N ILE A 526 -17.40 -15.64 14.64
CA ILE A 526 -18.85 -15.81 14.49
C ILE A 526 -19.12 -17.13 13.80
N LEU A 527 -20.07 -17.91 14.30
CA LEU A 527 -20.57 -19.11 13.63
C LEU A 527 -21.95 -18.81 13.00
N LEU A 528 -22.03 -18.87 11.67
CA LEU A 528 -23.29 -18.87 10.94
C LEU A 528 -23.76 -20.30 10.75
N TYR A 529 -24.98 -20.61 11.21
CA TYR A 529 -25.54 -21.96 11.03
C TYR A 529 -26.96 -21.87 10.50
N GLY A 530 -27.35 -22.83 9.64
CA GLY A 530 -28.64 -22.85 8.98
C GLY A 530 -28.69 -23.90 7.86
N LEU A 531 -29.84 -24.13 7.28
CA LEU A 531 -30.02 -25.02 6.14
C LEU A 531 -29.15 -24.59 4.94
N PRO A 532 -28.77 -25.54 4.04
CA PRO A 532 -28.09 -25.16 2.81
C PRO A 532 -28.96 -24.20 1.96
N GLY A 533 -28.35 -23.27 1.26
CA GLY A 533 -29.06 -22.32 0.40
C GLY A 533 -29.76 -21.14 1.09
N THR A 534 -29.66 -20.99 2.43
CA THR A 534 -30.31 -19.89 3.18
C THR A 534 -29.55 -18.55 3.11
N GLY A 535 -28.41 -18.46 2.40
CA GLY A 535 -27.68 -17.21 2.17
C GLY A 535 -26.52 -16.93 3.14
N LYS A 536 -26.00 -17.93 3.90
CA LYS A 536 -24.88 -17.75 4.83
C LYS A 536 -23.63 -17.10 4.19
N THR A 537 -23.22 -17.59 3.03
CA THR A 537 -22.08 -17.03 2.29
C THR A 537 -22.38 -15.62 1.76
N LEU A 538 -23.64 -15.38 1.34
CA LEU A 538 -24.08 -14.09 0.82
C LEU A 538 -24.03 -13.00 1.91
N ILE A 539 -24.58 -13.29 3.10
CA ILE A 539 -24.57 -12.34 4.22
C ILE A 539 -23.16 -12.07 4.74
N ALA A 540 -22.26 -13.07 4.71
CA ALA A 540 -20.86 -12.88 5.07
C ALA A 540 -20.13 -11.98 4.06
N LYS A 541 -20.42 -12.10 2.77
CA LYS A 541 -19.90 -11.19 1.74
C LYS A 541 -20.44 -9.78 1.90
N ALA A 542 -21.74 -9.64 2.21
CA ALA A 542 -22.36 -8.33 2.41
C ALA A 542 -21.73 -7.59 3.60
N VAL A 543 -21.55 -8.24 4.75
CA VAL A 543 -20.94 -7.57 5.91
C VAL A 543 -19.47 -7.18 5.65
N ALA A 544 -18.72 -7.97 4.88
CA ALA A 544 -17.34 -7.62 4.53
C ALA A 544 -17.29 -6.39 3.61
N ASN A 545 -18.17 -6.32 2.61
CA ASN A 545 -18.28 -5.17 1.72
C ASN A 545 -18.66 -3.89 2.47
N GLU A 546 -19.68 -3.96 3.33
CA GLU A 546 -20.14 -2.80 4.09
C GLU A 546 -19.17 -2.34 5.19
N SER A 547 -18.26 -3.23 5.60
CA SER A 547 -17.18 -2.91 6.54
C SER A 547 -15.89 -2.43 5.85
N ASP A 548 -15.90 -2.27 4.53
CA ASP A 548 -14.70 -1.99 3.70
C ASP A 548 -13.56 -2.97 3.99
N ALA A 549 -13.89 -4.24 4.25
CA ALA A 549 -12.96 -5.28 4.63
C ALA A 549 -12.69 -6.26 3.48
N ASN A 550 -11.45 -6.70 3.38
CA ASN A 550 -11.06 -7.80 2.51
C ASN A 550 -11.79 -9.09 2.90
N PHE A 551 -12.10 -9.94 1.93
CA PHE A 551 -12.81 -11.20 2.14
C PHE A 551 -11.97 -12.38 1.67
N ILE A 552 -11.58 -13.25 2.59
CA ILE A 552 -10.87 -14.49 2.29
C ILE A 552 -11.83 -15.65 2.48
N SER A 553 -12.25 -16.29 1.36
CA SER A 553 -13.15 -17.43 1.38
C SER A 553 -12.41 -18.75 1.27
N ILE A 554 -12.70 -19.65 2.20
CA ILE A 554 -12.11 -20.99 2.29
C ILE A 554 -13.22 -22.01 2.41
N LYS A 555 -13.15 -23.07 1.59
CA LYS A 555 -14.03 -24.24 1.78
C LYS A 555 -13.32 -25.30 2.61
N GLY A 556 -13.97 -25.79 3.66
CA GLY A 556 -13.41 -26.81 4.53
C GLY A 556 -12.75 -27.99 3.81
N PRO A 557 -13.42 -28.65 2.84
CA PRO A 557 -12.84 -29.76 2.07
C PRO A 557 -11.59 -29.39 1.26
N GLN A 558 -11.41 -28.13 0.85
CA GLN A 558 -10.27 -27.71 0.04
C GLN A 558 -8.95 -27.72 0.83
N ILE A 559 -9.02 -27.53 2.16
CA ILE A 559 -7.84 -27.59 3.02
C ILE A 559 -7.24 -29.01 3.03
N PHE A 560 -8.06 -30.04 2.87
CA PHE A 560 -7.57 -31.42 2.81
C PHE A 560 -7.09 -31.87 1.43
N SER A 561 -7.59 -31.26 0.35
CA SER A 561 -7.37 -31.75 -1.03
C SER A 561 -6.03 -31.32 -1.62
N LYS A 562 -5.37 -30.32 -1.07
CA LYS A 562 -4.23 -29.63 -1.71
C LYS A 562 -2.86 -30.20 -1.33
N TRP A 563 -2.69 -31.37 -0.72
CA TRP A 563 -1.42 -32.06 -0.39
C TRP A 563 -1.41 -32.59 1.06
N VAL A 564 -1.31 -33.90 1.18
CA VAL A 564 -1.12 -34.60 2.46
C VAL A 564 0.23 -34.16 3.05
N GLY A 565 0.21 -33.33 4.11
CA GLY A 565 1.41 -32.79 4.80
C GLY A 565 1.55 -31.28 4.78
N GLU A 566 0.81 -30.54 3.92
CA GLU A 566 0.87 -29.08 3.83
C GLU A 566 -0.38 -28.36 4.40
N SER A 567 -1.38 -29.09 4.85
CA SER A 567 -2.66 -28.52 5.31
C SER A 567 -2.51 -27.56 6.50
N GLU A 568 -1.60 -27.85 7.44
CA GLU A 568 -1.29 -26.98 8.59
C GLU A 568 -0.58 -25.69 8.14
N LYS A 569 0.34 -25.81 7.16
CA LYS A 569 1.04 -24.65 6.56
C LYS A 569 0.06 -23.77 5.82
N SER A 570 -0.90 -24.34 5.09
CA SER A 570 -1.93 -23.59 4.36
C SER A 570 -2.82 -22.76 5.30
N VAL A 571 -3.26 -23.35 6.44
CA VAL A 571 -4.02 -22.59 7.45
C VAL A 571 -3.22 -21.42 7.97
N ARG A 572 -1.97 -21.64 8.34
CA ARG A 572 -1.08 -20.57 8.84
C ARG A 572 -0.89 -19.46 7.80
N GLN A 573 -0.69 -19.81 6.53
CA GLN A 573 -0.54 -18.86 5.44
C GLN A 573 -1.80 -18.01 5.24
N ILE A 574 -2.99 -18.60 5.36
CA ILE A 574 -4.27 -17.88 5.24
C ILE A 574 -4.40 -16.84 6.36
N PHE A 575 -4.15 -17.21 7.62
CA PHE A 575 -4.24 -16.27 8.73
C PHE A 575 -3.12 -15.23 8.71
N SER A 576 -1.90 -15.60 8.31
CA SER A 576 -0.83 -14.65 8.06
C SER A 576 -1.22 -13.63 6.97
N LYS A 577 -1.84 -14.11 5.89
CA LYS A 577 -2.33 -13.23 4.82
C LYS A 577 -3.47 -12.33 5.28
N ALA A 578 -4.41 -12.85 6.07
CA ALA A 578 -5.50 -12.06 6.62
C ALA A 578 -4.98 -10.88 7.46
N ARG A 579 -3.95 -11.11 8.26
CA ARG A 579 -3.26 -10.05 9.01
C ARG A 579 -2.62 -9.00 8.09
N GLN A 580 -1.92 -9.45 7.05
CA GLN A 580 -1.22 -8.56 6.11
C GLN A 580 -2.15 -7.65 5.29
N VAL A 581 -3.39 -8.09 5.09
CA VAL A 581 -4.39 -7.34 4.31
C VAL A 581 -5.57 -6.88 5.18
N ALA A 582 -5.37 -6.70 6.48
CA ALA A 582 -6.38 -6.19 7.39
C ALA A 582 -6.80 -4.75 6.98
N PRO A 583 -8.08 -4.34 7.16
CA PRO A 583 -9.16 -5.12 7.78
C PRO A 583 -9.64 -6.29 6.90
N THR A 584 -9.89 -7.45 7.51
CA THR A 584 -10.20 -8.68 6.75
C THR A 584 -11.25 -9.55 7.44
N VAL A 585 -12.19 -10.08 6.67
CA VAL A 585 -13.10 -11.14 7.07
C VAL A 585 -12.61 -12.47 6.50
N VAL A 586 -12.23 -13.41 7.36
CA VAL A 586 -11.90 -14.79 6.99
C VAL A 586 -13.15 -15.64 7.08
N PHE A 587 -13.68 -16.07 5.95
CA PHE A 587 -14.87 -16.90 5.87
C PHE A 587 -14.51 -18.36 5.62
N ILE A 588 -14.91 -19.25 6.55
CA ILE A 588 -14.67 -20.69 6.46
C ILE A 588 -16.02 -21.37 6.21
N ASP A 589 -16.28 -21.72 4.94
CA ASP A 589 -17.48 -22.45 4.56
C ASP A 589 -17.32 -23.95 4.84
N GLU A 590 -18.43 -24.61 5.19
CA GLU A 590 -18.45 -26.03 5.56
C GLU A 590 -17.39 -26.34 6.64
N ILE A 591 -17.35 -25.53 7.70
CA ILE A 591 -16.36 -25.67 8.77
C ILE A 591 -16.47 -27.03 9.48
N ASP A 592 -17.61 -27.66 9.46
CA ASP A 592 -17.88 -29.00 9.96
C ASP A 592 -17.02 -30.10 9.27
N ALA A 593 -16.59 -29.86 8.02
CA ALA A 593 -15.65 -30.76 7.37
C ALA A 593 -14.28 -30.80 8.03
N ILE A 594 -13.87 -29.71 8.71
CA ILE A 594 -12.56 -29.58 9.35
C ILE A 594 -12.68 -29.78 10.86
N ALA A 595 -13.72 -29.22 11.47
CA ALA A 595 -13.90 -29.10 12.91
C ALA A 595 -14.92 -30.12 13.46
N SER A 596 -15.00 -31.31 12.88
CA SER A 596 -15.85 -32.39 13.39
C SER A 596 -15.24 -33.06 14.63
N ARG A 597 -16.09 -33.61 15.48
CA ARG A 597 -15.69 -34.27 16.74
C ARG A 597 -14.62 -35.36 16.54
N ARG A 598 -13.67 -35.40 17.46
CA ARG A 598 -12.58 -36.37 17.48
C ARG A 598 -13.09 -37.80 17.41
N GLY A 599 -12.62 -38.60 16.47
CA GLY A 599 -12.95 -40.02 16.29
C GLY A 599 -13.94 -40.37 15.21
N GLN A 600 -14.49 -39.41 14.46
CA GLN A 600 -15.37 -39.66 13.31
C GLN A 600 -14.64 -39.69 11.97
N HIS A 601 -13.37 -39.27 11.91
CA HIS A 601 -12.55 -39.29 10.68
C HIS A 601 -11.68 -40.56 10.65
N ASP A 602 -11.54 -41.11 9.41
CA ASP A 602 -10.65 -42.25 9.14
C ASP A 602 -9.22 -41.94 9.59
N GLY A 603 -8.71 -42.76 10.48
CA GLY A 603 -7.39 -42.98 11.11
C GLY A 603 -6.12 -42.22 10.64
N SER A 604 -6.18 -41.16 9.85
CA SER A 604 -4.99 -40.43 9.36
C SER A 604 -4.45 -39.35 10.33
N GLY A 605 -5.26 -38.91 11.31
CA GLY A 605 -4.88 -37.85 12.27
C GLY A 605 -4.61 -36.47 11.64
N VAL A 606 -4.86 -36.27 10.33
CA VAL A 606 -4.64 -35.01 9.64
C VAL A 606 -5.70 -33.97 10.02
N GLY A 607 -6.98 -34.41 10.15
CA GLY A 607 -8.07 -33.53 10.58
C GLY A 607 -7.83 -32.91 11.96
N ASP A 608 -7.40 -33.74 12.93
CA ASP A 608 -7.10 -33.27 14.30
C ASP A 608 -5.96 -32.22 14.32
N ARG A 609 -4.98 -32.35 13.45
CA ARG A 609 -3.86 -31.39 13.36
C ARG A 609 -4.28 -30.07 12.74
N VAL A 610 -5.07 -30.13 11.67
CA VAL A 610 -5.63 -28.93 11.02
C VAL A 610 -6.55 -28.17 11.98
N LEU A 611 -7.44 -28.89 12.69
CA LEU A 611 -8.28 -28.28 13.72
C LEU A 611 -7.45 -27.63 14.82
N ASN A 612 -6.42 -28.31 15.34
CA ASN A 612 -5.54 -27.73 16.36
C ASN A 612 -4.80 -26.48 15.85
N GLN A 613 -4.40 -26.44 14.56
CA GLN A 613 -3.80 -25.26 13.96
C GLN A 613 -4.81 -24.10 13.88
N ILE A 614 -6.04 -24.35 13.42
CA ILE A 614 -7.10 -23.33 13.39
C ILE A 614 -7.38 -22.80 14.80
N LEU A 615 -7.47 -23.68 15.80
CA LEU A 615 -7.66 -23.27 17.19
C LEU A 615 -6.50 -22.40 17.69
N SER A 616 -5.26 -22.75 17.33
CA SER A 616 -4.08 -21.95 17.67
C SER A 616 -4.08 -20.58 17.00
N GLU A 617 -4.49 -20.50 15.73
CA GLU A 617 -4.62 -19.22 15.04
C GLU A 617 -5.74 -18.34 15.63
N LEU A 618 -6.89 -18.95 16.00
CA LEU A 618 -7.99 -18.24 16.66
C LEU A 618 -7.58 -17.74 18.06
N ASP A 619 -6.85 -18.54 18.84
CA ASP A 619 -6.33 -18.12 20.15
C ASP A 619 -5.27 -17.01 20.02
N GLY A 620 -4.51 -16.98 18.91
CA GLY A 620 -3.53 -15.95 18.59
C GLY A 620 -4.13 -14.63 18.10
N ILE A 621 -5.46 -14.53 17.95
CA ILE A 621 -6.16 -13.30 17.53
C ILE A 621 -6.09 -12.16 18.59
N GLU A 622 -5.59 -12.41 19.80
CA GLU A 622 -5.38 -11.34 20.81
C GLU A 622 -4.37 -10.26 20.35
N GLU A 623 -3.53 -10.58 19.38
CA GLU A 623 -2.57 -9.67 18.77
C GLU A 623 -3.00 -9.20 17.36
N MET A 624 -4.24 -9.56 16.91
CA MET A 624 -4.71 -9.30 15.54
C MET A 624 -5.73 -8.16 15.48
N GLU A 625 -5.29 -6.95 15.39
CA GLU A 625 -6.15 -5.83 15.03
C GLU A 625 -6.70 -6.00 13.60
N GLY A 626 -8.01 -5.87 13.42
CA GLY A 626 -8.66 -5.83 12.10
C GLY A 626 -8.96 -7.17 11.41
N VAL A 627 -8.89 -8.33 12.09
CA VAL A 627 -9.28 -9.64 11.52
C VAL A 627 -10.47 -10.25 12.25
N VAL A 628 -11.54 -10.57 11.52
CA VAL A 628 -12.73 -11.28 12.03
C VAL A 628 -12.91 -12.61 11.30
N VAL A 629 -13.17 -13.68 12.03
CA VAL A 629 -13.39 -15.02 11.46
C VAL A 629 -14.88 -15.37 11.47
N ILE A 630 -15.42 -15.76 10.32
CA ILE A 630 -16.80 -16.22 10.19
C ILE A 630 -16.79 -17.67 9.72
N GLY A 631 -17.20 -18.60 10.57
CA GLY A 631 -17.43 -19.99 10.19
C GLY A 631 -18.88 -20.21 9.73
N ALA A 632 -19.10 -21.01 8.69
CA ALA A 632 -20.43 -21.40 8.26
C ALA A 632 -20.60 -22.94 8.27
N THR A 633 -21.75 -23.40 8.75
CA THR A 633 -22.08 -24.82 8.78
C THR A 633 -23.56 -25.10 8.55
N ASN A 634 -23.85 -26.25 7.96
CA ASN A 634 -25.19 -26.83 7.87
C ASN A 634 -25.40 -27.91 8.98
N ARG A 635 -24.34 -28.24 9.74
CA ARG A 635 -24.35 -29.31 10.75
C ARG A 635 -23.71 -28.88 12.05
N PRO A 636 -24.38 -27.99 12.80
CA PRO A 636 -23.82 -27.46 14.05
C PRO A 636 -23.63 -28.57 15.12
N ASP A 637 -24.40 -29.65 15.06
CA ASP A 637 -24.41 -30.77 15.99
C ASP A 637 -23.10 -31.60 16.01
N ILE A 638 -22.32 -31.58 14.92
CA ILE A 638 -21.10 -32.39 14.81
C ILE A 638 -19.82 -31.61 15.13
N LEU A 639 -19.91 -30.30 15.31
CA LEU A 639 -18.74 -29.47 15.61
C LEU A 639 -18.04 -29.89 16.93
N ASP A 640 -16.72 -29.79 16.94
CA ASP A 640 -15.94 -29.96 18.16
C ASP A 640 -16.21 -28.78 19.10
N PRO A 641 -16.66 -29.04 20.35
CA PRO A 641 -16.94 -27.98 21.33
C PRO A 641 -15.76 -27.02 21.58
N ALA A 642 -14.53 -27.45 21.28
CA ALA A 642 -13.36 -26.60 21.46
C ALA A 642 -13.38 -25.35 20.55
N ILE A 643 -14.01 -25.41 19.37
CA ILE A 643 -14.07 -24.25 18.45
C ILE A 643 -15.13 -23.22 18.87
N LEU A 644 -16.12 -23.65 19.65
CA LEU A 644 -17.25 -22.83 20.13
C LEU A 644 -16.94 -22.12 21.46
N ARG A 645 -15.75 -22.35 22.04
CA ARG A 645 -15.37 -21.71 23.31
C ARG A 645 -15.19 -20.20 23.19
N PRO A 646 -15.43 -19.45 24.31
CA PRO A 646 -15.16 -18.02 24.36
C PRO A 646 -13.77 -17.66 23.83
N GLY A 647 -13.69 -16.58 23.02
CA GLY A 647 -12.48 -16.13 22.35
C GLY A 647 -12.19 -16.80 21.00
N ARG A 648 -13.09 -17.68 20.50
CA ARG A 648 -13.01 -18.36 19.20
C ARG A 648 -14.25 -18.05 18.38
N LEU A 649 -15.01 -19.05 17.92
CA LEU A 649 -16.32 -18.82 17.29
C LEU A 649 -17.40 -18.78 18.37
N ASP A 650 -17.33 -17.81 19.23
CA ASP A 650 -18.17 -17.70 20.44
C ASP A 650 -19.52 -16.97 20.21
N ARG A 651 -19.70 -16.39 19.06
CA ARG A 651 -20.95 -15.76 18.67
C ARG A 651 -21.67 -16.64 17.65
N HIS A 652 -22.86 -17.10 18.02
CA HIS A 652 -23.65 -18.00 17.19
C HIS A 652 -24.83 -17.26 16.59
N LEU A 653 -24.95 -17.30 15.26
CA LEU A 653 -26.01 -16.62 14.51
C LEU A 653 -26.76 -17.61 13.64
N HIS A 654 -28.04 -17.82 13.94
CA HIS A 654 -28.91 -18.65 13.12
C HIS A 654 -29.34 -17.89 11.86
N VAL A 655 -29.20 -18.52 10.70
CA VAL A 655 -29.77 -18.08 9.42
C VAL A 655 -30.98 -18.97 9.13
N PRO A 656 -32.18 -18.49 9.44
CA PRO A 656 -33.39 -19.33 9.38
C PRO A 656 -33.83 -19.61 7.95
N HIS A 657 -34.72 -20.58 7.80
CA HIS A 657 -35.50 -20.79 6.58
C HIS A 657 -36.32 -19.52 6.29
N PRO A 658 -36.42 -19.03 5.04
CA PRO A 658 -37.09 -17.77 4.73
C PRO A 658 -38.60 -17.88 4.95
N GLU A 659 -39.14 -17.02 5.79
CA GLU A 659 -40.56 -16.85 5.97
C GLU A 659 -41.20 -16.17 4.74
N ARG A 660 -42.54 -16.16 4.66
CA ARG A 660 -43.27 -15.60 3.52
C ARG A 660 -42.80 -14.20 3.10
N GLU A 661 -42.66 -13.29 4.09
CA GLU A 661 -42.19 -11.91 3.82
C GLU A 661 -40.75 -11.90 3.32
N THR A 662 -39.88 -12.72 3.89
CA THR A 662 -38.48 -12.86 3.47
C THR A 662 -38.38 -13.42 2.03
N ARG A 663 -39.21 -14.42 1.66
CA ARG A 663 -39.26 -14.92 0.28
C ARG A 663 -39.69 -13.84 -0.71
N LYS A 664 -40.64 -12.98 -0.31
CA LYS A 664 -41.04 -11.81 -1.12
C LYS A 664 -39.85 -10.89 -1.39
N GLU A 665 -39.13 -10.48 -0.34
CA GLU A 665 -37.96 -9.64 -0.47
C GLU A 665 -36.87 -10.29 -1.33
N ILE A 666 -36.68 -11.62 -1.24
CA ILE A 666 -35.73 -12.35 -2.08
C ILE A 666 -36.14 -12.30 -3.57
N PHE A 667 -37.44 -12.49 -3.89
CA PHE A 667 -37.94 -12.30 -5.23
C PHE A 667 -37.72 -10.87 -5.74
N GLU A 668 -38.03 -9.86 -4.93
CA GLU A 668 -37.84 -8.45 -5.27
C GLU A 668 -36.36 -8.13 -5.56
N VAL A 669 -35.44 -8.67 -4.78
CA VAL A 669 -33.99 -8.52 -5.01
C VAL A 669 -33.59 -9.15 -6.36
N HIS A 670 -33.98 -10.40 -6.62
CA HIS A 670 -33.55 -11.11 -7.83
C HIS A 670 -34.25 -10.66 -9.11
N THR A 671 -35.39 -9.97 -9.02
CA THR A 671 -36.11 -9.39 -10.16
C THR A 671 -35.83 -7.92 -10.38
N ARG A 672 -35.06 -7.25 -9.52
CA ARG A 672 -34.79 -5.79 -9.56
C ARG A 672 -34.24 -5.32 -10.91
N ASP A 673 -33.28 -6.07 -11.47
CA ASP A 673 -32.58 -5.72 -12.72
C ASP A 673 -33.15 -6.48 -13.93
N MET A 674 -34.24 -7.24 -13.75
CA MET A 674 -34.89 -7.99 -14.84
C MET A 674 -35.98 -7.12 -15.48
N PRO A 675 -36.13 -7.16 -16.81
CA PRO A 675 -37.27 -6.56 -17.50
C PRO A 675 -38.53 -7.42 -17.25
N VAL A 676 -39.18 -7.22 -16.09
CA VAL A 676 -40.35 -8.00 -15.67
C VAL A 676 -41.62 -7.34 -16.22
N ALA A 677 -42.50 -8.13 -16.85
CA ALA A 677 -43.77 -7.68 -17.39
C ALA A 677 -44.78 -7.35 -16.26
N ASP A 678 -45.76 -6.49 -16.56
CA ASP A 678 -46.79 -6.04 -15.59
C ASP A 678 -47.70 -7.20 -15.12
N ASP A 679 -47.73 -8.36 -15.77
CA ASP A 679 -48.52 -9.51 -15.43
C ASP A 679 -47.94 -10.40 -14.33
N VAL A 680 -46.67 -10.17 -13.94
CA VAL A 680 -45.99 -10.96 -12.91
C VAL A 680 -46.50 -10.61 -11.51
N ASP A 681 -47.13 -11.59 -10.87
CA ASP A 681 -47.62 -11.47 -9.50
C ASP A 681 -46.63 -12.13 -8.50
N ILE A 682 -45.79 -11.30 -7.88
CA ILE A 682 -44.81 -11.78 -6.88
C ILE A 682 -45.50 -12.44 -5.68
N GLU A 683 -46.65 -11.97 -5.24
CA GLU A 683 -47.38 -12.56 -4.11
C GLU A 683 -47.80 -14.01 -4.41
N ARG A 684 -48.19 -14.27 -5.66
CA ARG A 684 -48.51 -15.61 -6.10
C ARG A 684 -47.28 -16.52 -6.18
N LEU A 685 -46.14 -16.01 -6.66
CA LEU A 685 -44.88 -16.76 -6.67
C LEU A 685 -44.46 -17.13 -5.25
N VAL A 686 -44.61 -16.23 -4.30
CA VAL A 686 -44.33 -16.45 -2.87
C VAL A 686 -45.20 -17.54 -2.28
N ASP A 687 -46.50 -17.59 -2.63
CA ASP A 687 -47.45 -18.61 -2.16
C ASP A 687 -47.17 -20.01 -2.75
N GLU A 688 -46.60 -20.08 -3.97
CA GLU A 688 -46.23 -21.32 -4.63
C GLU A 688 -44.84 -21.86 -4.25
N THR A 689 -44.07 -21.11 -3.42
CA THR A 689 -42.68 -21.42 -3.03
C THR A 689 -42.50 -21.58 -1.51
N GLU A 690 -43.46 -22.18 -0.79
CA GLU A 690 -43.47 -22.26 0.68
C GLU A 690 -42.20 -22.89 1.28
N ASP A 691 -41.68 -23.94 0.67
CA ASP A 691 -40.50 -24.68 1.14
C ASP A 691 -39.17 -24.24 0.49
N PHE A 692 -39.18 -23.21 -0.34
CA PHE A 692 -38.00 -22.77 -1.08
C PHE A 692 -37.06 -21.94 -0.19
N VAL A 693 -35.76 -22.24 -0.26
CA VAL A 693 -34.69 -21.41 0.31
C VAL A 693 -34.28 -20.32 -0.68
N GLY A 694 -33.45 -19.37 -0.22
CA GLY A 694 -33.01 -18.26 -1.05
C GLY A 694 -32.34 -18.69 -2.37
N ALA A 695 -31.57 -19.78 -2.35
CA ALA A 695 -30.92 -20.32 -3.54
C ALA A 695 -31.91 -20.89 -4.57
N ASP A 696 -33.01 -21.49 -4.10
CA ASP A 696 -34.06 -22.01 -4.97
C ASP A 696 -34.81 -20.87 -5.67
N ILE A 697 -35.16 -19.82 -4.93
CA ILE A 697 -35.82 -18.63 -5.48
C ILE A 697 -34.91 -17.95 -6.53
N ALA A 698 -33.64 -17.80 -6.23
CA ALA A 698 -32.65 -17.27 -7.17
C ALA A 698 -32.56 -18.11 -8.45
N ASN A 699 -32.68 -19.44 -8.32
CA ASN A 699 -32.70 -20.35 -9.46
C ASN A 699 -33.98 -20.19 -10.30
N VAL A 700 -35.17 -20.09 -9.67
CA VAL A 700 -36.42 -19.83 -10.36
C VAL A 700 -36.36 -18.52 -11.17
N CYS A 701 -35.91 -17.43 -10.55
CA CYS A 701 -35.74 -16.15 -11.28
C CYS A 701 -34.81 -16.28 -12.48
N ARG A 702 -33.71 -16.99 -12.33
CA ARG A 702 -32.73 -17.23 -13.41
C ARG A 702 -33.33 -18.07 -14.56
N GLU A 703 -34.01 -19.15 -14.23
CA GLU A 703 -34.64 -19.99 -15.23
C GLU A 703 -35.79 -19.26 -15.95
N ALA A 704 -36.61 -18.49 -15.27
CA ALA A 704 -37.62 -17.62 -15.88
C ALA A 704 -36.99 -16.66 -16.90
N GLY A 705 -35.86 -15.99 -16.52
CA GLY A 705 -35.09 -15.17 -17.46
C GLY A 705 -34.55 -15.95 -18.64
N MET A 706 -34.08 -17.21 -18.44
CA MET A 706 -33.62 -18.08 -19.51
C MET A 706 -34.73 -18.54 -20.43
N ASN A 707 -35.94 -18.80 -19.91
CA ASN A 707 -37.12 -19.13 -20.71
C ASN A 707 -37.49 -17.95 -21.62
N ALA A 708 -37.54 -16.71 -21.09
CA ALA A 708 -37.76 -15.52 -21.88
C ALA A 708 -36.74 -15.36 -23.02
N ILE A 709 -35.42 -15.57 -22.72
CA ILE A 709 -34.37 -15.54 -23.76
C ILE A 709 -34.56 -16.64 -24.81
N ARG A 710 -34.95 -17.88 -24.44
CA ARG A 710 -35.22 -18.97 -25.38
C ARG A 710 -36.35 -18.63 -26.32
N GLU A 711 -37.33 -17.85 -25.88
CA GLU A 711 -38.47 -17.41 -26.66
C GLU A 711 -38.28 -16.11 -27.42
N ASP A 712 -37.08 -15.48 -27.29
CA ASP A 712 -36.77 -14.19 -27.91
C ASP A 712 -37.72 -13.07 -27.41
N ALA A 713 -38.18 -13.16 -26.14
CA ALA A 713 -39.07 -12.20 -25.50
C ALA A 713 -38.31 -10.98 -25.00
N GLU A 714 -38.95 -9.80 -25.06
CA GLU A 714 -38.37 -8.55 -24.54
C GLU A 714 -38.52 -8.39 -23.01
N GLU A 715 -39.50 -9.10 -22.40
CA GLU A 715 -39.83 -9.03 -20.99
C GLU A 715 -40.09 -10.44 -20.44
N VAL A 716 -39.82 -10.62 -19.12
CA VAL A 716 -40.09 -11.88 -18.42
C VAL A 716 -41.52 -11.85 -17.92
N THR A 717 -42.35 -12.72 -18.41
CA THR A 717 -43.79 -12.82 -18.09
C THR A 717 -44.06 -13.83 -16.98
N MET A 718 -45.30 -13.84 -16.45
CA MET A 718 -45.71 -14.83 -15.45
C MET A 718 -45.63 -16.28 -15.98
N GLU A 719 -45.87 -16.54 -17.26
CA GLU A 719 -45.75 -17.84 -17.87
C GLU A 719 -44.33 -18.40 -17.80
N HIS A 720 -43.27 -17.53 -17.97
CA HIS A 720 -41.90 -17.94 -17.83
C HIS A 720 -41.53 -18.35 -16.39
N PHE A 721 -42.15 -17.69 -15.38
CA PHE A 721 -41.99 -18.07 -13.99
C PHE A 721 -42.72 -19.36 -13.65
N GLU A 722 -43.95 -19.59 -14.19
CA GLU A 722 -44.70 -20.82 -14.01
C GLU A 722 -43.94 -22.03 -14.59
N ASP A 723 -43.39 -21.91 -15.80
CA ASP A 723 -42.55 -22.94 -16.41
C ASP A 723 -41.28 -23.20 -15.56
N ALA A 724 -40.65 -22.16 -15.04
CA ALA A 724 -39.48 -22.32 -14.17
C ALA A 724 -39.83 -23.01 -12.82
N LEU A 725 -41.02 -22.77 -12.29
CA LEU A 725 -41.52 -23.41 -11.07
C LEU A 725 -41.86 -24.89 -11.30
N GLU A 726 -42.39 -25.28 -12.49
CA GLU A 726 -42.63 -26.69 -12.82
C GLU A 726 -41.34 -27.54 -12.85
N GLU A 727 -40.21 -26.93 -13.23
CA GLU A 727 -38.89 -27.58 -13.24
C GLU A 727 -38.14 -27.50 -11.90
N ALA A 728 -38.48 -26.56 -11.04
CA ALA A 728 -37.83 -26.35 -9.76
C ALA A 728 -38.28 -27.34 -8.68
N SER A 729 -37.36 -27.74 -7.83
CA SER A 729 -37.65 -28.56 -6.65
C SER A 729 -37.01 -27.90 -5.42
N PRO A 730 -37.66 -27.85 -4.25
CA PRO A 730 -37.09 -27.31 -3.06
C PRO A 730 -35.83 -28.08 -2.63
N THR A 731 -34.80 -27.36 -2.22
CA THR A 731 -33.52 -27.93 -1.73
C THR A 731 -33.70 -28.55 -0.34
N ALA A 732 -34.64 -28.08 0.48
CA ALA A 732 -34.96 -28.58 1.79
C ALA A 732 -36.43 -29.06 1.85
N THR A 733 -36.63 -30.28 2.34
CA THR A 733 -37.98 -30.84 2.61
C THR A 733 -38.43 -30.50 4.03
N GLU A 734 -39.74 -30.65 4.32
CA GLU A 734 -40.26 -30.51 5.70
C GLU A 734 -39.49 -31.41 6.70
N ASP A 735 -39.14 -32.63 6.31
CA ASP A 735 -38.36 -33.57 7.12
C ASP A 735 -36.93 -33.02 7.38
N ASP A 736 -36.31 -32.36 6.40
CA ASP A 736 -34.99 -31.74 6.56
C ASP A 736 -35.02 -30.53 7.52
N ILE A 737 -36.10 -29.77 7.49
CA ILE A 737 -36.34 -28.63 8.39
C ILE A 737 -36.50 -29.11 9.84
N GLU A 738 -37.33 -30.15 10.07
CA GLU A 738 -37.52 -30.75 11.39
C GLU A 738 -36.21 -31.36 11.90
N GLU A 739 -35.50 -32.12 11.08
CA GLU A 739 -34.19 -32.71 11.47
C GLU A 739 -33.16 -31.65 11.81
N PHE A 740 -33.18 -30.50 11.10
CA PHE A 740 -32.28 -29.39 11.40
C PHE A 740 -32.63 -28.72 12.73
N GLN A 741 -33.91 -28.55 13.07
CA GLN A 741 -34.34 -28.03 14.36
C GLN A 741 -33.88 -28.93 15.51
N ASP A 742 -34.01 -30.24 15.38
CA ASP A 742 -33.47 -31.20 16.34
C ASP A 742 -31.94 -31.10 16.54
N ARG A 743 -31.21 -30.76 15.48
CA ARG A 743 -29.74 -30.53 15.53
C ARG A 743 -29.38 -29.27 16.27
N VAL A 744 -30.18 -28.21 16.10
CA VAL A 744 -29.99 -26.93 16.82
C VAL A 744 -30.26 -27.12 18.30
N GLU A 745 -31.35 -27.80 18.67
CA GLU A 745 -31.65 -28.09 20.08
C GLU A 745 -30.49 -28.88 20.74
N LYS A 746 -29.94 -29.88 20.07
CA LYS A 746 -28.78 -30.61 20.55
C LYS A 746 -27.52 -29.78 20.76
N MET A 747 -27.30 -28.78 19.86
CA MET A 747 -26.19 -27.84 20.01
C MET A 747 -26.38 -26.96 21.27
N GLU A 748 -27.59 -26.41 21.45
CA GLU A 748 -27.92 -25.55 22.60
C GLU A 748 -27.83 -26.30 23.94
N GLU A 749 -28.29 -27.56 24.00
CA GLU A 749 -28.11 -28.42 25.18
C GLU A 749 -26.63 -28.62 25.53
N GLN A 750 -25.78 -28.81 24.54
CA GLN A 750 -24.33 -29.00 24.71
C GLN A 750 -23.60 -27.76 25.19
N ASP A 751 -24.00 -26.59 24.70
CA ASP A 751 -23.46 -25.30 25.16
C ASP A 751 -23.82 -25.06 26.65
N GLN A 752 -25.00 -25.46 27.06
CA GLN A 752 -25.43 -25.39 28.47
C GLN A 752 -24.65 -26.38 29.37
N GLU A 753 -24.38 -27.61 28.92
CA GLU A 753 -23.56 -28.58 29.65
C GLU A 753 -22.10 -28.11 29.76
N ALA A 754 -21.51 -27.59 28.67
CA ALA A 754 -20.14 -27.08 28.66
C ALA A 754 -19.97 -25.84 29.57
N SER A 755 -20.99 -24.99 29.66
CA SER A 755 -21.01 -23.82 30.56
C SER A 755 -21.13 -24.26 32.03
N ALA A 756 -21.88 -25.29 32.31
CA ALA A 756 -22.06 -25.83 33.70
C ALA A 756 -20.75 -26.48 34.25
N ASP A 757 -19.97 -27.14 33.40
CA ASP A 757 -18.66 -27.71 33.76
C ASP A 757 -17.58 -26.65 34.04
N TYR A 758 -17.76 -25.42 33.53
CA TYR A 758 -16.80 -24.32 33.74
C TYR A 758 -17.05 -23.56 35.07
N PHE A 759 -18.24 -23.65 35.64
CA PHE A 759 -18.63 -23.02 36.90
C PHE A 759 -18.74 -24.00 38.07
N GLY A 760 -18.38 -25.28 37.90
CA GLY A 760 -18.44 -26.33 38.90
C GLY A 760 -17.11 -26.54 39.68
#